data_0d616b5b4a518047df448da95e8899c6
#
_entry.id   0d616b5b4a518047df448da95e8899c6
#
_cell.length_a   1.000
_cell.length_b   1.000
_cell.length_c   1.000
_cell.angle_alpha   90.00
_cell.angle_beta   90.00
_cell.angle_gamma   90.00
#
_symmetry.space_group_name_H-M   'P 1'
#
loop_
_entity.id
_entity.type
_entity.pdbx_description
1 polymer ?
#
loop_
_entity_poly.entity_id
_entity_poly.type
_entity_poly.pdbx_seq_one_letter_code
_entity_poly.pdbx_strand_id
1 'polypeptide(L)'
;MRLKTLVAPLLAAVAISMFASTTLVVQVKAQQVQLVESVQGVLGNALRLTAQNFHIYTSGTLRFIFTVDDPTLLKNLFSNPNSVVRVSLGSMVVGGEKEVRELISTPSRFIAIDTLDFSLNNLPKRADQQIEISASTTDLKADTQRIEFGNPGIYPVRIEVLINNVVQADVTSFVNRASTIKNTDPMPVNVVVVLDSSNTLQLDGSHIVDDQTREKFSKLIALLESDGPLISVQISGQAIDGLSKSKNPKDQALLVQLIAALGTTTLVESTYVQFDPSSARQSDHDKDFKALLDLGKKTLQALSPKNTITNNVWIAKTPLDQDGLDLLAESGYDSVLMLPNSSKSLDVFDNTARPYRLVSGTKTLSLHVVDPSYVAQISDPNNSSFVDASAIAAQLLAQRNKIESDGGTPSLRWIVLTSQDGSVVNSDLLRQVLLILKRVPLQISIQTLKNISMPRQDAFKPTLRPANSTLFVDRIKDLDLLRKDLDKLKSSIGENSEQWAKWNERLLALSSESLSASNFADFIGQTRGELKALRTAVTLQEGTTFTLGSRESQLRLDLQNSSGQDMDVQVRVVSPKLRFTKSAAIIRVPANGSSELVVDVVALSNGLFPVEIRIFTADGLSQLGKKVEVSARVNAIAGLGQVVSGVAFLLLVTWWVAHIRRKYRKQISKNHPVLRSKP
;
A
#
# COMPACT_ATOMS: atom_id res chain seq x y z
N MET A 1 -31.15 -1.12 -59.63
CA MET A 1 -31.60 0.21 -59.26
C MET A 1 -32.57 0.12 -58.07
N ARG A 2 -32.33 0.74 -56.96
CA ARG A 2 -32.95 0.75 -55.61
C ARG A 2 -32.23 -0.11 -54.58
N LEU A 3 -31.08 0.44 -54.10
CA LEU A 3 -30.45 0.01 -52.85
C LEU A 3 -29.78 1.22 -52.13
N LYS A 4 -30.48 2.36 -52.05
CA LYS A 4 -29.94 3.61 -51.45
C LYS A 4 -30.84 4.29 -50.41
N THR A 5 -31.91 3.64 -49.95
CA THR A 5 -32.89 4.28 -49.06
C THR A 5 -33.04 3.66 -47.68
N LEU A 6 -32.22 2.66 -47.31
CA LEU A 6 -32.35 1.97 -46.00
C LEU A 6 -31.19 2.24 -45.01
N VAL A 7 -30.16 3.00 -45.40
CA VAL A 7 -29.01 3.28 -44.52
C VAL A 7 -29.15 4.61 -43.74
N ALA A 8 -29.94 5.53 -44.22
CA ALA A 8 -30.09 6.86 -43.56
C ALA A 8 -30.81 6.83 -42.20
N PRO A 9 -31.81 6.03 -41.89
CA PRO A 9 -32.45 6.00 -40.60
C PRO A 9 -31.65 5.28 -39.52
N LEU A 10 -30.72 4.39 -39.86
CA LEU A 10 -29.90 3.65 -38.89
C LEU A 10 -28.76 4.53 -38.34
N LEU A 11 -28.17 5.37 -39.13
CA LEU A 11 -27.12 6.33 -38.70
C LEU A 11 -27.68 7.46 -37.82
N ALA A 12 -28.92 7.88 -38.06
CA ALA A 12 -29.57 8.88 -37.22
C ALA A 12 -29.95 8.30 -35.83
N ALA A 13 -30.31 7.03 -35.73
CA ALA A 13 -30.63 6.39 -34.46
C ALA A 13 -29.35 6.16 -33.59
N VAL A 14 -28.22 5.83 -34.21
CA VAL A 14 -26.94 5.67 -33.50
C VAL A 14 -26.38 7.03 -33.03
N ALA A 15 -26.54 8.09 -33.81
CA ALA A 15 -26.12 9.44 -33.40
C ALA A 15 -26.97 9.98 -32.24
N ILE A 16 -28.27 9.72 -32.20
CA ILE A 16 -29.14 10.15 -31.10
C ILE A 16 -28.87 9.33 -29.82
N SER A 17 -28.53 8.04 -29.91
CA SER A 17 -28.16 7.24 -28.73
C SER A 17 -26.78 7.62 -28.14
N MET A 18 -25.83 8.08 -28.94
CA MET A 18 -24.55 8.59 -28.44
C MET A 18 -24.68 9.98 -27.78
N PHE A 19 -25.59 10.84 -28.27
CA PHE A 19 -25.83 12.14 -27.63
C PHE A 19 -26.64 12.03 -26.33
N ALA A 20 -27.52 11.04 -26.22
CA ALA A 20 -28.28 10.82 -24.98
C ALA A 20 -27.38 10.26 -23.84
N SER A 21 -26.38 9.45 -24.15
CA SER A 21 -25.45 8.90 -23.17
C SER A 21 -24.42 9.93 -22.69
N THR A 22 -24.03 10.91 -23.52
CA THR A 22 -23.10 11.98 -23.10
C THR A 22 -23.77 13.05 -22.24
N THR A 23 -25.07 13.35 -22.46
CA THR A 23 -25.79 14.31 -21.62
C THR A 23 -26.13 13.74 -20.23
N LEU A 24 -26.35 12.44 -20.08
CA LEU A 24 -26.57 11.81 -18.77
C LEU A 24 -25.27 11.77 -17.92
N VAL A 25 -24.09 11.57 -18.53
CA VAL A 25 -22.81 11.61 -17.83
C VAL A 25 -22.42 13.02 -17.39
N VAL A 26 -22.79 14.04 -18.15
CA VAL A 26 -22.53 15.46 -17.77
C VAL A 26 -23.46 15.91 -16.64
N GLN A 27 -24.72 15.44 -16.59
CA GLN A 27 -25.63 15.78 -15.48
C GLN A 27 -25.25 15.09 -14.16
N VAL A 28 -24.72 13.85 -14.19
CA VAL A 28 -24.24 13.18 -12.97
C VAL A 28 -22.95 13.82 -12.45
N LYS A 29 -22.06 14.33 -13.32
CA LYS A 29 -20.90 15.11 -12.90
C LYS A 29 -21.27 16.51 -12.36
N ALA A 30 -22.29 17.15 -12.88
CA ALA A 30 -22.74 18.47 -12.40
C ALA A 30 -23.40 18.39 -11.02
N GLN A 31 -24.07 17.28 -10.67
CA GLN A 31 -24.65 17.11 -9.32
C GLN A 31 -23.64 16.73 -8.23
N GLN A 32 -22.47 16.18 -8.57
CA GLN A 32 -21.39 15.94 -7.61
C GLN A 32 -20.46 17.14 -7.39
N VAL A 33 -20.48 18.14 -8.28
CA VAL A 33 -19.68 19.37 -8.14
C VAL A 33 -20.40 20.47 -7.34
N GLN A 34 -21.70 20.34 -7.09
CA GLN A 34 -22.46 21.36 -6.33
C GLN A 34 -22.34 21.27 -4.80
N LEU A 35 -21.46 20.41 -4.25
CA LEU A 35 -21.18 20.33 -2.80
C LEU A 35 -19.79 20.84 -2.40
N VAL A 36 -19.06 21.46 -3.31
CA VAL A 36 -17.82 22.20 -3.00
C VAL A 36 -17.85 23.52 -3.80
N GLU A 37 -18.80 24.37 -3.51
CA GLU A 37 -18.54 25.80 -3.72
C GLU A 37 -17.51 26.21 -2.68
N SER A 38 -16.26 26.29 -3.13
CA SER A 38 -15.24 27.09 -2.44
C SER A 38 -15.84 28.48 -2.20
N VAL A 39 -15.95 28.86 -0.95
CA VAL A 39 -16.24 30.23 -0.57
C VAL A 39 -15.06 31.06 -1.04
N GLN A 40 -15.07 31.46 -2.31
CA GLN A 40 -14.27 32.56 -2.80
C GLN A 40 -14.82 33.81 -2.14
N GLY A 41 -14.14 34.32 -1.15
CA GLY A 41 -14.35 35.62 -0.59
C GLY A 41 -14.27 36.65 -1.74
N VAL A 42 -15.32 37.43 -1.84
CA VAL A 42 -15.45 38.56 -2.79
C VAL A 42 -14.35 39.57 -2.47
N LEU A 43 -13.61 39.96 -3.51
CA LEU A 43 -12.45 40.86 -3.58
C LEU A 43 -11.12 40.12 -3.26
N GLY A 44 -10.35 39.85 -4.32
CA GLY A 44 -9.13 39.08 -4.29
C GLY A 44 -8.17 39.48 -3.18
N ASN A 45 -7.44 38.49 -2.65
CA ASN A 45 -6.45 38.55 -1.60
C ASN A 45 -5.29 39.53 -1.92
N ALA A 46 -5.58 40.82 -2.03
CA ALA A 46 -4.55 41.83 -2.23
C ALA A 46 -3.73 42.06 -0.95
N LEU A 47 -4.24 41.62 0.23
CA LEU A 47 -3.58 41.76 1.51
C LEU A 47 -3.21 40.38 2.07
N ARG A 48 -1.93 40.11 2.24
CA ARG A 48 -1.41 38.85 2.77
C ARG A 48 -0.71 39.06 4.10
N LEU A 49 -1.28 38.51 5.17
CA LEU A 49 -0.68 38.51 6.50
C LEU A 49 0.45 37.47 6.55
N THR A 50 1.66 37.90 6.91
CA THR A 50 2.86 37.03 6.96
C THR A 50 3.29 36.68 8.37
N ALA A 51 2.96 37.50 9.37
CA ALA A 51 3.21 37.17 10.77
C ALA A 51 2.29 37.98 11.71
N GLN A 52 1.99 37.42 12.89
CA GLN A 52 1.33 38.11 13.98
C GLN A 52 1.68 37.49 15.35
N ASN A 53 1.42 38.23 16.43
CA ASN A 53 1.33 37.67 17.78
C ASN A 53 -0.06 37.05 17.97
N PHE A 54 -0.16 35.71 17.82
CA PHE A 54 -1.44 35.04 18.01
C PHE A 54 -1.88 35.01 19.47
N HIS A 55 -0.94 34.86 20.42
CA HIS A 55 -1.24 34.81 21.83
C HIS A 55 -0.85 36.12 22.49
N ILE A 56 -1.80 36.67 23.28
CA ILE A 56 -1.62 37.88 24.10
C ILE A 56 -2.00 37.53 25.54
N TYR A 57 -1.18 37.96 26.49
CA TYR A 57 -1.46 37.88 27.92
C TYR A 57 -2.06 39.23 28.41
N THR A 58 -2.23 39.38 29.71
CA THR A 58 -2.84 40.58 30.35
C THR A 58 -2.17 41.91 29.96
N SER A 59 -0.93 41.87 29.50
CA SER A 59 -0.23 43.03 28.96
C SER A 59 0.70 42.58 27.83
N GLY A 60 0.81 43.35 26.78
CA GLY A 60 1.68 43.01 25.67
C GLY A 60 1.48 43.92 24.46
N THR A 61 2.07 43.54 23.34
CA THR A 61 1.95 44.24 22.08
C THR A 61 1.34 43.32 21.06
N LEU A 62 0.24 43.74 20.45
CA LEU A 62 -0.34 43.07 19.28
C LEU A 62 0.42 43.53 18.04
N ARG A 63 1.04 42.62 17.34
CA ARG A 63 1.89 42.91 16.19
C ARG A 63 1.39 42.14 14.96
N PHE A 64 1.30 42.84 13.81
CA PHE A 64 0.99 42.26 12.53
C PHE A 64 2.03 42.68 11.50
N ILE A 65 2.40 41.74 10.62
CA ILE A 65 3.25 41.98 9.48
C ILE A 65 2.50 41.44 8.24
N PHE A 66 2.33 42.29 7.23
CA PHE A 66 1.60 41.92 6.01
C PHE A 66 2.23 42.54 4.78
N THR A 67 1.89 41.99 3.61
CA THR A 67 2.23 42.52 2.29
C THR A 67 0.95 42.86 1.52
N VAL A 68 1.06 43.81 0.60
CA VAL A 68 0.04 44.08 -0.40
C VAL A 68 0.53 43.46 -1.70
N ASP A 69 -0.12 42.40 -2.16
CA ASP A 69 0.35 41.58 -3.29
C ASP A 69 0.00 42.22 -4.67
N ASP A 70 -0.91 43.24 -4.72
CA ASP A 70 -1.17 44.05 -5.89
C ASP A 70 -0.20 45.25 -5.95
N PRO A 71 0.76 45.30 -6.90
CA PRO A 71 1.72 46.38 -7.01
C PRO A 71 1.06 47.74 -7.32
N THR A 72 -0.08 47.75 -8.00
CA THR A 72 -0.80 48.96 -8.34
C THR A 72 -1.46 49.55 -7.10
N LEU A 73 -2.13 48.70 -6.32
CA LEU A 73 -2.69 49.09 -5.02
C LEU A 73 -1.62 49.57 -4.07
N LEU A 74 -0.49 48.84 -3.96
CA LEU A 74 0.64 49.21 -3.11
C LEU A 74 1.18 50.59 -3.47
N LYS A 75 1.37 50.90 -4.76
CA LYS A 75 1.81 52.21 -5.24
C LYS A 75 0.81 53.28 -4.87
N ASN A 76 -0.47 53.04 -5.09
CA ASN A 76 -1.56 54.01 -4.77
C ASN A 76 -1.64 54.30 -3.29
N LEU A 77 -1.48 53.28 -2.44
CA LEU A 77 -1.46 53.39 -0.98
C LEU A 77 -0.34 54.33 -0.51
N PHE A 78 0.88 54.16 -1.05
CA PHE A 78 2.03 54.96 -0.60
C PHE A 78 2.08 56.37 -1.27
N SER A 79 1.39 56.58 -2.37
CA SER A 79 1.30 57.92 -3.01
C SER A 79 0.19 58.80 -2.45
N ASN A 80 -0.77 58.25 -1.70
CA ASN A 80 -1.88 59.00 -1.12
C ASN A 80 -1.62 59.32 0.36
N PRO A 81 -1.61 60.59 0.75
CA PRO A 81 -1.39 61.01 2.14
C PRO A 81 -2.50 60.55 3.09
N ASN A 82 -3.70 60.28 2.61
CA ASN A 82 -4.86 59.84 3.38
C ASN A 82 -4.97 58.29 3.44
N SER A 83 -3.87 57.58 3.16
CA SER A 83 -3.85 56.13 3.30
C SER A 83 -3.68 55.75 4.76
N VAL A 84 -4.57 54.84 5.20
CA VAL A 84 -4.66 54.39 6.58
C VAL A 84 -4.67 52.88 6.59
N VAL A 85 -4.01 52.29 7.60
CA VAL A 85 -4.22 50.88 7.99
C VAL A 85 -5.07 50.86 9.25
N ARG A 86 -6.22 50.24 9.13
CA ARG A 86 -7.16 50.06 10.25
C ARG A 86 -7.07 48.69 10.83
N VAL A 87 -6.95 48.58 12.14
CA VAL A 87 -7.03 47.31 12.87
C VAL A 87 -8.28 47.35 13.75
N SER A 88 -9.22 46.48 13.45
CA SER A 88 -10.49 46.36 14.19
C SER A 88 -10.50 45.07 15.01
N LEU A 89 -10.81 45.17 16.28
CA LEU A 89 -11.05 44.03 17.15
C LEU A 89 -12.54 43.67 17.13
N GLY A 90 -12.89 42.43 16.85
CA GLY A 90 -14.27 41.96 16.94
C GLY A 90 -14.65 41.41 18.31
N SER A 91 -15.92 41.09 18.49
CA SER A 91 -16.44 40.50 19.72
C SER A 91 -15.81 39.14 20.00
N MET A 92 -15.63 38.82 21.30
CA MET A 92 -15.12 37.48 21.69
C MET A 92 -16.00 36.36 21.15
N VAL A 93 -15.37 35.34 20.61
CA VAL A 93 -16.03 34.13 20.12
C VAL A 93 -16.56 33.29 21.29
N VAL A 94 -17.86 33.04 21.32
CA VAL A 94 -18.55 32.26 22.36
C VAL A 94 -19.23 30.99 21.77
N GLY A 95 -19.54 30.97 20.49
CA GLY A 95 -20.20 29.88 19.77
C GLY A 95 -19.28 28.73 19.35
N GLY A 96 -17.99 28.76 19.78
CA GLY A 96 -17.03 27.71 19.48
C GLY A 96 -16.49 27.77 18.04
N GLU A 97 -16.07 26.63 17.52
CA GLU A 97 -15.44 26.51 16.20
C GLU A 97 -16.35 26.93 15.03
N LYS A 98 -17.68 26.77 15.19
CA LYS A 98 -18.65 27.19 14.18
C LYS A 98 -18.63 28.68 13.94
N GLU A 99 -18.63 29.48 15.03
CA GLU A 99 -18.60 30.93 14.94
C GLU A 99 -17.31 31.42 14.28
N VAL A 100 -16.17 30.78 14.57
CA VAL A 100 -14.91 31.09 13.88
C VAL A 100 -15.04 30.85 12.38
N ARG A 101 -15.59 29.72 11.96
CA ARG A 101 -15.83 29.44 10.52
C ARG A 101 -16.79 30.43 9.87
N GLU A 102 -17.86 30.79 10.57
CA GLU A 102 -18.82 31.77 10.08
C GLU A 102 -18.23 33.17 9.90
N LEU A 103 -17.34 33.59 10.81
CA LEU A 103 -16.61 34.86 10.69
C LEU A 103 -15.66 34.89 9.49
N ILE A 104 -15.09 33.76 9.12
CA ILE A 104 -14.24 33.63 7.93
C ILE A 104 -15.09 33.62 6.64
N SER A 105 -16.16 32.81 6.62
CA SER A 105 -16.99 32.63 5.43
C SER A 105 -17.94 33.78 5.17
N THR A 106 -18.29 34.57 6.19
CA THR A 106 -19.28 35.65 6.14
C THR A 106 -18.71 36.91 6.82
N PRO A 107 -17.85 37.68 6.11
CA PRO A 107 -17.19 38.86 6.67
C PRO A 107 -18.14 39.90 7.26
N SER A 108 -19.39 39.95 6.82
CA SER A 108 -20.42 40.84 7.35
C SER A 108 -20.86 40.54 8.79
N ARG A 109 -20.55 39.37 9.33
CA ARG A 109 -20.78 39.01 10.74
C ARG A 109 -19.75 39.62 11.71
N PHE A 110 -18.66 40.16 11.18
CA PHE A 110 -17.65 40.82 12.02
C PHE A 110 -18.22 42.16 12.57
N ILE A 111 -18.33 42.27 13.87
CA ILE A 111 -18.76 43.49 14.58
C ILE A 111 -17.57 44.00 15.37
N ALA A 112 -17.06 45.16 14.97
CA ALA A 112 -15.96 45.81 15.68
C ALA A 112 -16.41 46.30 17.08
N ILE A 113 -15.65 45.99 18.10
CA ILE A 113 -15.82 46.47 19.45
C ILE A 113 -14.78 47.57 19.80
N ASP A 114 -13.65 47.54 19.10
CA ASP A 114 -12.59 48.53 19.21
C ASP A 114 -11.87 48.68 17.88
N THR A 115 -11.30 49.85 17.59
CA THR A 115 -10.68 50.14 16.29
C THR A 115 -9.54 51.12 16.46
N LEU A 116 -8.41 50.87 15.78
CA LEU A 116 -7.23 51.68 15.80
C LEU A 116 -6.74 51.96 14.37
N ASP A 117 -6.56 53.24 14.04
CA ASP A 117 -6.11 53.70 12.73
C ASP A 117 -4.62 54.13 12.77
N PHE A 118 -3.85 53.62 11.78
CA PHE A 118 -2.45 53.97 11.58
C PHE A 118 -2.28 54.67 10.24
N SER A 119 -1.71 55.87 10.24
CA SER A 119 -1.28 56.50 9.01
C SER A 119 -0.20 55.69 8.34
N LEU A 120 -0.43 55.21 7.09
CA LEU A 120 0.49 54.35 6.37
C LEU A 120 1.88 55.00 6.20
N ASN A 121 1.92 56.33 6.01
CA ASN A 121 3.16 57.06 5.83
C ASN A 121 4.06 57.10 7.05
N ASN A 122 3.48 56.85 8.23
CA ASN A 122 4.21 56.82 9.52
C ASN A 122 4.64 55.43 9.95
N LEU A 123 4.23 54.40 9.21
CA LEU A 123 4.58 53.02 9.52
C LEU A 123 5.99 52.65 9.05
N PRO A 124 6.72 51.84 9.86
CA PRO A 124 8.04 51.34 9.47
C PRO A 124 7.95 50.47 8.20
N LYS A 125 8.74 50.84 7.17
CA LYS A 125 8.90 50.05 5.96
C LYS A 125 10.06 49.07 6.11
N ARG A 126 9.80 47.81 5.86
CA ARG A 126 10.84 46.77 5.80
C ARG A 126 11.43 46.66 4.38
N ALA A 127 12.63 46.11 4.29
CA ALA A 127 13.36 45.99 3.02
C ALA A 127 12.61 45.11 1.97
N ASP A 128 11.72 44.24 2.40
CA ASP A 128 10.92 43.31 1.60
C ASP A 128 9.51 43.82 1.28
N GLN A 129 9.27 45.14 1.37
CA GLN A 129 7.97 45.81 1.19
C GLN A 129 6.88 45.38 2.18
N GLN A 130 7.25 44.71 3.28
CA GLN A 130 6.33 44.40 4.34
C GLN A 130 5.97 45.63 5.16
N ILE A 131 4.71 45.71 5.58
CA ILE A 131 4.20 46.72 6.50
C ILE A 131 4.05 46.10 7.87
N GLU A 132 4.61 46.76 8.89
CA GLU A 132 4.52 46.33 10.28
C GLU A 132 3.63 47.28 11.07
N ILE A 133 2.68 46.71 11.85
CA ILE A 133 1.82 47.43 12.77
C ILE A 133 2.05 46.88 14.18
N SER A 134 2.08 47.76 15.18
CA SER A 134 2.14 47.38 16.57
C SER A 134 1.15 48.23 17.38
N ALA A 135 0.29 47.56 18.14
CA ALA A 135 -0.68 48.18 19.05
C ALA A 135 -0.43 47.69 20.48
N SER A 136 -0.46 48.57 21.46
CA SER A 136 -0.41 48.16 22.87
C SER A 136 -1.72 47.49 23.28
N THR A 137 -1.64 46.49 24.15
CA THR A 137 -2.81 45.85 24.79
C THR A 137 -2.85 46.06 26.28
N THR A 138 -2.06 47.02 26.79
CA THR A 138 -1.99 47.35 28.23
C THR A 138 -3.02 48.38 28.61
N ASP A 139 -3.58 48.27 29.84
CA ASP A 139 -4.58 49.16 30.39
C ASP A 139 -3.98 50.51 30.86
N LEU A 140 -2.72 50.83 30.52
CA LEU A 140 -2.10 52.09 30.90
C LEU A 140 -2.72 53.24 30.14
N LYS A 141 -3.43 54.14 30.83
CA LYS A 141 -4.18 55.29 30.28
C LYS A 141 -3.34 56.29 29.46
N ALA A 142 -2.02 56.16 29.46
CA ALA A 142 -1.12 57.05 28.73
C ALA A 142 -0.89 56.65 27.27
N ASP A 143 -1.30 55.43 26.85
CA ASP A 143 -1.04 54.93 25.53
C ASP A 143 -2.25 55.20 24.62
N THR A 144 -2.11 56.10 23.67
CA THR A 144 -3.17 56.46 22.70
C THR A 144 -3.32 55.48 21.57
N GLN A 145 -2.34 54.56 21.39
CA GLN A 145 -2.35 53.50 20.37
C GLN A 145 -2.56 52.13 21.01
N ARG A 146 -3.71 51.92 21.64
CA ARG A 146 -4.06 50.69 22.32
C ARG A 146 -5.34 50.07 21.79
N ILE A 147 -5.42 48.73 21.88
CA ILE A 147 -6.63 47.94 21.66
C ILE A 147 -7.01 47.27 22.97
N GLU A 148 -8.26 47.44 23.38
CA GLU A 148 -8.79 46.88 24.62
C GLU A 148 -9.43 45.53 24.43
N PHE A 149 -8.86 44.51 25.03
CA PHE A 149 -9.44 43.17 25.09
C PHE A 149 -10.28 42.99 26.35
N GLY A 150 -11.43 42.33 26.21
CA GLY A 150 -12.26 41.91 27.33
C GLY A 150 -11.69 40.68 28.08
N ASN A 151 -12.52 39.69 28.36
CA ASN A 151 -12.12 38.46 29.06
C ASN A 151 -11.15 37.59 28.23
N PRO A 152 -10.43 36.63 28.86
CA PRO A 152 -9.67 35.62 28.13
C PRO A 152 -10.57 34.87 27.12
N GLY A 153 -10.08 34.70 25.91
CA GLY A 153 -10.84 34.06 24.83
C GLY A 153 -10.27 34.33 23.44
N ILE A 154 -10.97 33.88 22.41
CA ILE A 154 -10.60 34.10 21.02
C ILE A 154 -11.32 35.34 20.49
N TYR A 155 -10.59 36.20 19.85
CA TYR A 155 -11.08 37.42 19.24
C TYR A 155 -10.73 37.45 17.76
N PRO A 156 -11.69 37.72 16.84
CA PRO A 156 -11.39 38.03 15.48
C PRO A 156 -10.77 39.43 15.37
N VAL A 157 -9.79 39.57 14.50
CA VAL A 157 -9.15 40.85 14.19
C VAL A 157 -9.19 41.04 12.70
N ARG A 158 -9.69 42.19 12.23
CA ARG A 158 -9.70 42.59 10.83
C ARG A 158 -8.65 43.67 10.62
N ILE A 159 -7.82 43.49 9.61
CA ILE A 159 -6.84 44.45 9.14
C ILE A 159 -7.34 44.94 7.78
N GLU A 160 -7.55 46.26 7.65
CA GLU A 160 -8.03 46.89 6.42
C GLU A 160 -7.02 47.95 5.96
N VAL A 161 -6.79 48.02 4.65
CA VAL A 161 -6.07 49.16 4.05
C VAL A 161 -7.07 50.07 3.36
N LEU A 162 -7.07 51.35 3.70
CA LEU A 162 -8.04 52.34 3.24
C LEU A 162 -7.34 53.47 2.51
N ILE A 163 -7.99 54.02 1.50
CA ILE A 163 -7.65 55.29 0.84
C ILE A 163 -8.88 56.22 0.93
N ASN A 164 -8.72 57.38 1.50
CA ASN A 164 -9.83 58.32 1.73
C ASN A 164 -11.04 57.66 2.43
N ASN A 165 -10.83 56.89 3.44
CA ASN A 165 -11.84 56.10 4.20
C ASN A 165 -12.58 55.00 3.39
N VAL A 166 -12.13 54.67 2.17
CA VAL A 166 -12.67 53.56 1.37
C VAL A 166 -11.75 52.36 1.49
N VAL A 167 -12.30 51.23 1.95
CA VAL A 167 -11.57 49.97 2.07
C VAL A 167 -11.14 49.47 0.68
N GLN A 168 -9.85 49.24 0.49
CA GLN A 168 -9.25 48.75 -0.74
C GLN A 168 -8.97 47.23 -0.65
N ALA A 169 -8.57 46.77 0.51
CA ALA A 169 -8.34 45.36 0.79
C ALA A 169 -8.45 45.10 2.28
N ASP A 170 -8.81 43.90 2.65
CA ASP A 170 -8.87 43.48 4.05
C ASP A 170 -8.40 42.00 4.24
N VAL A 171 -8.05 41.65 5.47
CA VAL A 171 -7.79 40.28 5.92
C VAL A 171 -8.31 40.13 7.34
N THR A 172 -9.02 39.03 7.58
CA THR A 172 -9.49 38.64 8.91
C THR A 172 -8.58 37.54 9.48
N SER A 173 -8.07 37.76 10.70
CA SER A 173 -7.32 36.82 11.47
C SER A 173 -7.87 36.71 12.89
N PHE A 174 -7.21 35.95 13.76
CA PHE A 174 -7.66 35.73 15.13
C PHE A 174 -6.52 35.95 16.13
N VAL A 175 -6.90 36.31 17.33
CA VAL A 175 -5.99 36.49 18.49
C VAL A 175 -6.57 35.75 19.68
N ASN A 176 -5.74 35.04 20.39
CA ASN A 176 -6.08 34.40 21.65
C ASN A 176 -5.59 35.29 22.82
N ARG A 177 -6.51 35.91 23.57
CA ARG A 177 -6.20 36.42 24.89
C ARG A 177 -6.12 35.25 25.84
N ALA A 178 -4.90 34.81 26.16
CA ALA A 178 -4.65 33.63 26.97
C ALA A 178 -4.97 33.89 28.44
N SER A 179 -5.58 32.91 29.11
CA SER A 179 -5.78 32.91 30.54
C SER A 179 -4.45 32.66 31.27
N THR A 180 -4.22 33.35 32.36
CA THR A 180 -3.10 33.12 33.29
C THR A 180 -3.42 32.12 34.39
N ILE A 181 -4.64 31.58 34.42
CA ILE A 181 -5.11 30.63 35.43
C ILE A 181 -4.39 29.28 35.22
N LYS A 182 -3.75 28.77 36.28
CA LYS A 182 -2.90 27.59 36.25
C LYS A 182 -3.66 26.25 36.18
N ASN A 183 -4.92 26.19 36.58
CA ASN A 183 -5.72 24.96 36.60
C ASN A 183 -6.59 24.88 35.34
N THR A 184 -5.98 24.66 34.22
CA THR A 184 -6.70 24.43 32.95
C THR A 184 -6.63 22.96 32.56
N ASP A 185 -7.71 22.48 31.98
CA ASP A 185 -7.84 21.15 31.44
C ASP A 185 -7.50 21.20 29.93
N PRO A 186 -6.30 20.80 29.51
CA PRO A 186 -5.89 20.94 28.12
C PRO A 186 -6.59 19.93 27.22
N MET A 187 -7.12 20.39 26.09
CA MET A 187 -7.72 19.53 25.07
C MET A 187 -6.65 18.81 24.23
N PRO A 188 -6.67 17.47 24.12
CA PRO A 188 -5.74 16.72 23.30
C PRO A 188 -5.95 16.97 21.79
N VAL A 189 -4.86 17.28 21.10
CA VAL A 189 -4.81 17.42 19.65
C VAL A 189 -3.72 16.52 19.08
N ASN A 190 -4.04 15.74 18.07
CA ASN A 190 -3.12 14.84 17.40
C ASN A 190 -2.93 15.25 15.94
N VAL A 191 -1.70 15.22 15.45
CA VAL A 191 -1.41 15.29 14.02
C VAL A 191 -1.10 13.88 13.54
N VAL A 192 -1.89 13.40 12.58
CA VAL A 192 -1.76 12.04 12.04
C VAL A 192 -1.51 12.13 10.55
N VAL A 193 -0.43 11.49 10.13
CA VAL A 193 -0.06 11.38 8.72
C VAL A 193 -0.09 9.91 8.31
N VAL A 194 -0.77 9.65 7.22
CA VAL A 194 -0.83 8.33 6.58
C VAL A 194 -0.21 8.44 5.21
N LEU A 195 0.80 7.61 4.95
CA LEU A 195 1.47 7.59 3.67
C LEU A 195 1.34 6.20 3.03
N ASP A 196 0.48 6.13 2.05
CA ASP A 196 0.37 4.98 1.15
C ASP A 196 0.94 5.38 -0.23
N SER A 197 1.59 4.44 -0.88
CA SER A 197 2.01 4.59 -2.27
C SER A 197 1.03 3.88 -3.20
N SER A 198 0.97 4.31 -4.44
CA SER A 198 0.54 3.46 -5.54
C SER A 198 1.41 2.20 -5.62
N ASN A 199 0.95 1.17 -6.33
CA ASN A 199 1.76 -0.02 -6.54
C ASN A 199 3.06 0.35 -7.28
N THR A 200 4.21 0.17 -6.62
CA THR A 200 5.52 0.47 -7.19
C THR A 200 6.09 -0.68 -8.01
N LEU A 201 5.66 -1.92 -7.74
CA LEU A 201 6.11 -3.11 -8.44
C LEU A 201 5.63 -3.10 -9.89
N GLN A 202 6.55 -3.33 -10.82
CA GLN A 202 6.27 -3.48 -12.25
C GLN A 202 6.20 -4.96 -12.64
N LEU A 203 5.68 -5.23 -13.83
CA LEU A 203 5.55 -6.60 -14.35
C LEU A 203 6.90 -7.31 -14.48
N ASP A 204 7.97 -6.60 -14.82
CA ASP A 204 9.33 -7.13 -14.93
C ASP A 204 10.02 -7.38 -13.57
N GLY A 205 9.37 -7.03 -12.45
CA GLY A 205 9.90 -7.13 -11.09
C GLY A 205 10.73 -5.92 -10.65
N SER A 206 10.84 -4.88 -11.47
CA SER A 206 11.45 -3.61 -11.05
C SER A 206 10.48 -2.78 -10.19
N HIS A 207 11.02 -1.81 -9.44
CA HIS A 207 10.22 -0.87 -8.65
C HIS A 207 10.35 0.54 -9.22
N ILE A 208 9.21 1.17 -9.48
CA ILE A 208 9.12 2.56 -9.94
C ILE A 208 8.22 3.33 -8.98
N VAL A 209 8.76 4.37 -8.37
CA VAL A 209 8.02 5.32 -7.55
C VAL A 209 7.55 6.45 -8.44
N ASP A 210 6.27 6.82 -8.40
CA ASP A 210 5.74 7.94 -9.16
C ASP A 210 6.08 9.30 -8.49
N ASP A 211 5.95 10.38 -9.26
CA ASP A 211 6.28 11.73 -8.79
C ASP A 211 5.33 12.19 -7.67
N GLN A 212 4.07 11.78 -7.70
CA GLN A 212 3.11 12.11 -6.65
C GLN A 212 3.50 11.46 -5.32
N THR A 213 3.92 10.20 -5.34
CA THR A 213 4.43 9.51 -4.16
C THR A 213 5.70 10.16 -3.64
N ARG A 214 6.65 10.58 -4.53
CA ARG A 214 7.85 11.33 -4.13
C ARG A 214 7.50 12.65 -3.45
N GLU A 215 6.51 13.38 -3.99
CA GLU A 215 6.05 14.63 -3.40
C GLU A 215 5.46 14.42 -2.00
N LYS A 216 4.62 13.39 -1.81
CA LYS A 216 4.08 13.03 -0.49
C LYS A 216 5.19 12.74 0.53
N PHE A 217 6.21 11.98 0.14
CA PHE A 217 7.37 11.72 1.00
C PHE A 217 8.13 13.00 1.33
N SER A 218 8.38 13.86 0.34
CA SER A 218 9.11 15.12 0.54
C SER A 218 8.39 16.05 1.51
N LYS A 219 7.06 16.18 1.38
CA LYS A 219 6.22 16.96 2.29
C LYS A 219 6.21 16.39 3.71
N LEU A 220 6.15 15.06 3.84
CA LEU A 220 6.25 14.38 5.13
C LEU A 220 7.60 14.67 5.79
N ILE A 221 8.70 14.50 5.07
CA ILE A 221 10.07 14.75 5.58
C ILE A 221 10.17 16.20 6.08
N ALA A 222 9.74 17.18 5.27
CA ALA A 222 9.77 18.59 5.65
C ALA A 222 8.98 18.89 6.94
N LEU A 223 7.87 18.19 7.16
CA LEU A 223 7.08 18.32 8.38
C LEU A 223 7.79 17.66 9.59
N LEU A 224 8.39 16.48 9.40
CA LEU A 224 9.05 15.72 10.46
C LEU A 224 10.35 16.37 10.96
N GLU A 225 11.10 17.03 10.10
CA GLU A 225 12.35 17.72 10.46
C GLU A 225 12.15 18.76 11.56
N SER A 226 10.97 19.40 11.60
CA SER A 226 10.66 20.43 12.62
C SER A 226 9.83 19.91 13.79
N ASP A 227 8.93 18.95 13.55
CA ASP A 227 7.85 18.60 14.48
C ASP A 227 7.68 17.09 14.71
N GLY A 228 8.60 16.25 14.25
CA GLY A 228 8.54 14.79 14.34
C GLY A 228 8.05 14.20 15.65
N PRO A 229 8.52 14.65 16.83
CA PRO A 229 8.09 14.12 18.13
C PRO A 229 6.59 14.31 18.44
N LEU A 230 5.92 15.21 17.74
CA LEU A 230 4.51 15.56 17.96
C LEU A 230 3.56 14.90 16.96
N ILE A 231 4.11 14.15 16.02
CA ILE A 231 3.37 13.61 14.89
C ILE A 231 3.32 12.08 14.98
N SER A 232 2.17 11.51 14.65
CA SER A 232 1.99 10.07 14.45
C SER A 232 1.99 9.77 12.98
N VAL A 233 2.83 8.84 12.54
CA VAL A 233 3.01 8.49 11.13
C VAL A 233 2.72 7.02 10.90
N GLN A 234 1.86 6.73 9.95
CA GLN A 234 1.65 5.40 9.38
C GLN A 234 2.21 5.37 7.97
N ILE A 235 3.11 4.43 7.68
CA ILE A 235 3.67 4.22 6.34
C ILE A 235 3.48 2.74 6.01
N SER A 236 2.92 2.43 4.84
CA SER A 236 2.80 1.05 4.38
C SER A 236 4.16 0.44 4.04
N GLY A 237 4.34 -0.86 4.35
CA GLY A 237 5.59 -1.57 4.02
C GLY A 237 5.91 -1.52 2.54
N GLN A 238 4.90 -1.59 1.67
CA GLN A 238 5.05 -1.49 0.22
C GLN A 238 5.64 -0.13 -0.22
N ALA A 239 5.27 0.97 0.43
CA ALA A 239 5.81 2.30 0.13
C ALA A 239 7.31 2.39 0.48
N ILE A 240 7.70 1.80 1.61
CA ILE A 240 9.10 1.72 2.04
C ILE A 240 9.93 0.88 1.06
N ASP A 241 9.44 -0.31 0.73
CA ASP A 241 10.11 -1.21 -0.21
C ASP A 241 10.20 -0.60 -1.61
N GLY A 242 9.19 0.16 -2.03
CA GLY A 242 9.22 0.91 -3.29
C GLY A 242 10.41 1.87 -3.37
N LEU A 243 10.67 2.65 -2.32
CA LEU A 243 11.84 3.51 -2.25
C LEU A 243 13.14 2.71 -2.18
N SER A 244 13.19 1.67 -1.34
CA SER A 244 14.43 0.91 -1.08
C SER A 244 14.89 0.08 -2.27
N LYS A 245 13.96 -0.47 -3.06
CA LYS A 245 14.23 -1.31 -4.24
C LYS A 245 14.27 -0.53 -5.56
N SER A 246 13.86 0.73 -5.56
CA SER A 246 13.97 1.60 -6.73
C SER A 246 15.45 1.82 -7.11
N LYS A 247 15.73 1.74 -8.41
CA LYS A 247 17.07 2.07 -8.96
C LYS A 247 17.27 3.57 -9.20
N ASN A 248 16.24 4.40 -8.95
CA ASN A 248 16.31 5.84 -9.14
C ASN A 248 17.07 6.50 -7.97
N PRO A 249 18.17 7.24 -8.23
CA PRO A 249 18.93 7.93 -7.18
C PRO A 249 18.12 8.90 -6.32
N LYS A 250 17.07 9.50 -6.89
CA LYS A 250 16.15 10.40 -6.13
C LYS A 250 15.40 9.62 -5.05
N ASP A 251 14.96 8.40 -5.34
CA ASP A 251 14.21 7.57 -4.39
C ASP A 251 15.12 7.09 -3.25
N GLN A 252 16.38 6.75 -3.57
CA GLN A 252 17.37 6.40 -2.58
C GLN A 252 17.71 7.58 -1.65
N ALA A 253 17.82 8.80 -2.21
CA ALA A 253 18.05 10.01 -1.42
C ALA A 253 16.86 10.31 -0.50
N LEU A 254 15.62 10.17 -0.99
CA LEU A 254 14.41 10.31 -0.18
C LEU A 254 14.35 9.29 0.97
N LEU A 255 14.74 8.04 0.72
CA LEU A 255 14.80 7.02 1.77
C LEU A 255 15.77 7.42 2.89
N VAL A 256 16.96 7.89 2.55
CA VAL A 256 17.94 8.35 3.55
C VAL A 256 17.40 9.53 4.37
N GLN A 257 16.79 10.52 3.71
CA GLN A 257 16.16 11.65 4.38
C GLN A 257 15.01 11.21 5.28
N LEU A 258 14.16 10.29 4.82
CA LEU A 258 13.06 9.75 5.60
C LEU A 258 13.56 9.06 6.88
N ILE A 259 14.56 8.20 6.77
CA ILE A 259 15.16 7.51 7.92
C ILE A 259 15.67 8.52 8.96
N ALA A 260 16.35 9.58 8.49
CA ALA A 260 16.84 10.64 9.37
C ALA A 260 15.70 11.40 10.05
N ALA A 261 14.65 11.77 9.32
CA ALA A 261 13.51 12.53 9.81
C ALA A 261 12.62 11.72 10.79
N LEU A 262 12.52 10.41 10.64
CA LEU A 262 11.73 9.52 11.50
C LEU A 262 12.32 9.34 12.91
N GLY A 263 13.53 9.79 13.20
CA GLY A 263 14.32 9.44 14.39
C GLY A 263 13.63 9.56 15.77
N THR A 264 12.60 10.39 15.92
CA THR A 264 11.85 10.60 17.19
C THR A 264 10.33 10.53 17.03
N THR A 265 9.87 10.19 15.83
CA THR A 265 8.45 10.15 15.46
C THR A 265 7.75 8.92 16.06
N THR A 266 6.47 9.04 16.42
CA THR A 266 5.64 7.88 16.76
C THR A 266 5.19 7.20 15.49
N LEU A 267 5.62 5.95 15.28
CA LEU A 267 5.18 5.12 14.16
C LEU A 267 3.92 4.34 14.54
N VAL A 268 2.99 4.22 13.60
CA VAL A 268 1.75 3.46 13.75
C VAL A 268 1.81 2.22 12.85
N GLU A 269 1.50 1.07 13.42
CA GLU A 269 1.48 -0.20 12.71
C GLU A 269 0.46 -0.18 11.54
N SER A 270 0.80 -0.84 10.44
CA SER A 270 -0.11 -1.08 9.31
C SER A 270 0.19 -2.41 8.64
N THR A 271 -0.73 -2.92 7.85
CA THR A 271 -0.46 -4.03 6.93
C THR A 271 0.59 -3.62 5.89
N TYR A 272 1.36 -4.59 5.40
CA TYR A 272 2.41 -4.36 4.39
C TYR A 272 1.87 -3.69 3.11
N VAL A 273 0.75 -4.18 2.61
CA VAL A 273 -0.09 -3.55 1.58
C VAL A 273 -1.42 -3.18 2.18
N GLN A 274 -2.19 -2.31 1.54
CA GLN A 274 -3.54 -2.00 2.01
C GLN A 274 -4.42 -3.25 1.98
N PHE A 275 -4.78 -3.74 3.16
CA PHE A 275 -5.67 -4.87 3.35
C PHE A 275 -6.59 -4.59 4.55
N ASP A 276 -7.88 -4.43 4.28
CA ASP A 276 -8.90 -4.04 5.24
C ASP A 276 -9.32 -5.23 6.11
N PRO A 277 -9.51 -5.08 7.42
CA PRO A 277 -9.96 -6.15 8.30
C PRO A 277 -11.37 -6.67 7.97
N SER A 278 -12.29 -5.81 7.48
CA SER A 278 -13.63 -6.26 7.06
C SER A 278 -13.56 -7.15 5.82
N SER A 279 -12.76 -6.75 4.83
CA SER A 279 -12.51 -7.55 3.62
C SER A 279 -11.82 -8.87 3.94
N ALA A 280 -10.86 -8.85 4.86
CA ALA A 280 -10.17 -10.04 5.32
C ALA A 280 -11.14 -11.07 5.94
N ARG A 281 -11.98 -10.64 6.87
CA ARG A 281 -12.98 -11.49 7.53
C ARG A 281 -14.04 -12.00 6.56
N GLN A 282 -14.57 -11.13 5.68
CA GLN A 282 -15.57 -11.52 4.67
C GLN A 282 -15.05 -12.55 3.66
N SER A 283 -13.74 -12.61 3.44
CA SER A 283 -13.09 -13.55 2.52
C SER A 283 -12.44 -14.76 3.19
N ASP A 284 -12.57 -14.95 4.52
CA ASP A 284 -11.90 -15.98 5.32
C ASP A 284 -10.36 -15.89 5.30
N HIS A 285 -9.80 -14.67 5.21
CA HIS A 285 -8.36 -14.40 5.11
C HIS A 285 -7.76 -13.73 6.35
N ASP A 286 -8.27 -14.03 7.53
CA ASP A 286 -7.75 -13.52 8.82
C ASP A 286 -6.26 -13.79 9.03
N LYS A 287 -5.80 -14.97 8.57
CA LYS A 287 -4.38 -15.36 8.68
C LYS A 287 -3.49 -14.50 7.80
N ASP A 288 -3.98 -14.18 6.58
CA ASP A 288 -3.26 -13.31 5.65
C ASP A 288 -3.20 -11.88 6.18
N PHE A 289 -4.30 -11.38 6.76
CA PHE A 289 -4.32 -10.08 7.44
C PHE A 289 -3.25 -9.99 8.52
N LYS A 290 -3.19 -10.97 9.43
CA LYS A 290 -2.19 -11.03 10.50
C LYS A 290 -0.76 -11.15 9.96
N ALA A 291 -0.55 -11.96 8.93
CA ALA A 291 0.75 -12.10 8.28
C ALA A 291 1.22 -10.80 7.60
N LEU A 292 0.32 -10.09 6.91
CA LEU A 292 0.61 -8.79 6.30
C LEU A 292 0.86 -7.70 7.35
N LEU A 293 0.20 -7.77 8.50
CA LEU A 293 0.44 -6.89 9.64
C LEU A 293 1.83 -7.11 10.21
N ASP A 294 2.21 -8.37 10.47
CA ASP A 294 3.55 -8.74 10.94
C ASP A 294 4.65 -8.32 9.96
N LEU A 295 4.41 -8.48 8.65
CA LEU A 295 5.35 -8.07 7.62
C LEU A 295 5.50 -6.54 7.58
N GLY A 296 4.40 -5.79 7.64
CA GLY A 296 4.41 -4.34 7.72
C GLY A 296 5.19 -3.82 8.92
N LYS A 297 4.96 -4.41 10.09
CA LYS A 297 5.69 -4.12 11.32
C LYS A 297 7.20 -4.39 11.18
N LYS A 298 7.59 -5.55 10.64
CA LYS A 298 9.00 -5.89 10.40
C LYS A 298 9.68 -4.90 9.45
N THR A 299 8.97 -4.49 8.39
CA THR A 299 9.49 -3.49 7.43
C THR A 299 9.71 -2.14 8.10
N LEU A 300 8.76 -1.68 8.92
CA LEU A 300 8.89 -0.45 9.71
C LEU A 300 10.03 -0.54 10.74
N GLN A 301 10.18 -1.66 11.43
CA GLN A 301 11.27 -1.88 12.38
C GLN A 301 12.65 -1.88 11.71
N ALA A 302 12.74 -2.46 10.51
CA ALA A 302 13.98 -2.44 9.72
C ALA A 302 14.33 -1.01 9.28
N LEU A 303 13.33 -0.21 8.89
CA LEU A 303 13.52 1.19 8.50
C LEU A 303 13.99 2.05 9.68
N SER A 304 13.40 1.91 10.84
CA SER A 304 13.66 2.73 12.02
C SER A 304 13.72 1.89 13.31
N PRO A 305 14.85 1.19 13.56
CA PRO A 305 14.99 0.25 14.68
C PRO A 305 14.85 0.87 16.07
N LYS A 306 15.07 2.18 16.18
CA LYS A 306 15.03 2.92 17.47
C LYS A 306 13.64 3.39 17.83
N ASN A 307 12.70 3.44 16.89
CA ASN A 307 11.36 3.96 17.12
C ASN A 307 10.45 2.92 17.73
N THR A 308 9.56 3.37 18.62
CA THR A 308 8.47 2.54 19.11
C THR A 308 7.36 2.54 18.07
N ILE A 309 6.96 1.36 17.61
CA ILE A 309 5.78 1.18 16.76
C ILE A 309 4.59 0.95 17.69
N THR A 310 3.60 1.84 17.61
CA THR A 310 2.35 1.67 18.36
C THR A 310 1.40 0.75 17.58
N ASN A 311 0.85 -0.23 18.28
CA ASN A 311 -0.05 -1.25 17.75
C ASN A 311 -1.41 -1.25 18.48
N ASN A 312 -1.69 -0.23 19.27
CA ASN A 312 -2.96 -0.12 20.01
C ASN A 312 -4.06 0.61 19.21
N VAL A 313 -3.72 1.26 18.09
CA VAL A 313 -4.65 2.03 17.27
C VAL A 313 -4.64 1.52 15.83
N TRP A 314 -5.81 1.19 15.30
CA TRP A 314 -6.02 0.95 13.88
C TRP A 314 -6.50 2.23 13.20
N ILE A 315 -5.84 2.66 12.11
CA ILE A 315 -6.29 3.78 11.27
C ILE A 315 -7.13 3.21 10.13
N ALA A 316 -8.44 3.34 10.25
CA ALA A 316 -9.38 2.88 9.23
C ALA A 316 -9.48 3.90 8.09
N LYS A 317 -9.09 3.49 6.89
CA LYS A 317 -9.14 4.29 5.64
C LYS A 317 -10.39 3.96 4.82
N THR A 318 -10.90 2.77 4.97
CA THR A 318 -12.05 2.17 4.30
C THR A 318 -13.17 1.93 5.32
N PRO A 319 -14.43 1.75 4.89
CA PRO A 319 -15.52 1.43 5.79
C PRO A 319 -15.23 0.18 6.63
N LEU A 320 -15.45 0.26 7.93
CA LEU A 320 -15.29 -0.84 8.88
C LEU A 320 -16.67 -1.35 9.30
N ASP A 321 -16.87 -2.66 9.27
CA ASP A 321 -18.06 -3.33 9.81
C ASP A 321 -17.78 -4.07 11.11
N GLN A 322 -18.79 -4.77 11.64
CA GLN A 322 -18.65 -5.48 12.89
C GLN A 322 -17.65 -6.64 12.80
N ASP A 323 -17.64 -7.36 11.67
CA ASP A 323 -16.74 -8.50 11.46
C ASP A 323 -15.27 -8.06 11.42
N GLY A 324 -15.00 -6.94 10.74
CA GLY A 324 -13.68 -6.30 10.73
C GLY A 324 -13.26 -5.78 12.11
N LEU A 325 -14.21 -5.21 12.87
CA LEU A 325 -13.96 -4.80 14.26
C LEU A 325 -13.59 -5.99 15.14
N ASP A 326 -14.26 -7.12 14.98
CA ASP A 326 -13.98 -8.33 15.75
C ASP A 326 -12.58 -8.86 15.44
N LEU A 327 -12.14 -8.83 14.16
CA LEU A 327 -10.77 -9.19 13.79
C LEU A 327 -9.72 -8.24 14.39
N LEU A 328 -10.00 -6.93 14.45
CA LEU A 328 -9.11 -5.96 15.11
C LEU A 328 -9.00 -6.22 16.62
N ALA A 329 -10.13 -6.49 17.28
CA ALA A 329 -10.15 -6.85 18.69
C ALA A 329 -9.34 -8.12 18.99
N GLU A 330 -9.49 -9.17 18.16
CA GLU A 330 -8.70 -10.41 18.23
C GLU A 330 -7.21 -10.17 17.96
N SER A 331 -6.87 -9.20 17.11
CA SER A 331 -5.49 -8.83 16.78
C SER A 331 -4.83 -7.92 17.82
N GLY A 332 -5.56 -7.55 18.88
CA GLY A 332 -4.98 -6.82 20.02
C GLY A 332 -5.17 -5.30 20.00
N TYR A 333 -5.90 -4.75 19.04
CA TYR A 333 -6.20 -3.32 18.99
C TYR A 333 -7.17 -2.89 20.09
N ASP A 334 -6.95 -1.70 20.63
CA ASP A 334 -7.77 -1.08 21.68
C ASP A 334 -8.52 0.15 21.19
N SER A 335 -8.13 0.69 20.05
CA SER A 335 -8.70 1.90 19.48
C SER A 335 -8.77 1.84 17.95
N VAL A 336 -9.76 2.55 17.40
CA VAL A 336 -9.93 2.78 15.97
C VAL A 336 -9.99 4.27 15.72
N LEU A 337 -9.19 4.76 14.79
CA LEU A 337 -9.27 6.11 14.23
C LEU A 337 -9.88 6.01 12.83
N MET A 338 -11.06 6.58 12.63
CA MET A 338 -11.72 6.62 11.33
C MET A 338 -11.38 7.90 10.56
N LEU A 339 -10.76 7.73 9.38
CA LEU A 339 -10.60 8.81 8.40
C LEU A 339 -11.96 9.13 7.72
N PRO A 340 -12.09 10.25 7.02
CA PRO A 340 -13.39 10.71 6.51
C PRO A 340 -14.15 9.70 5.64
N ASN A 341 -13.44 8.88 4.84
CA ASN A 341 -14.10 7.87 4.03
C ASN A 341 -14.62 6.69 4.85
N SER A 342 -13.92 6.29 5.89
CA SER A 342 -14.32 5.18 6.75
C SER A 342 -15.47 5.54 7.70
N SER A 343 -15.61 6.82 8.08
CA SER A 343 -16.71 7.28 8.94
C SER A 343 -18.10 7.11 8.33
N LYS A 344 -18.20 6.90 7.01
CA LYS A 344 -19.44 6.57 6.31
C LYS A 344 -20.06 5.25 6.75
N SER A 345 -19.30 4.37 7.40
CA SER A 345 -19.81 3.13 8.00
C SER A 345 -20.57 3.34 9.31
N LEU A 346 -20.52 4.53 9.91
CA LEU A 346 -21.29 4.84 11.12
C LEU A 346 -22.73 5.21 10.79
N ASP A 347 -23.67 4.73 11.60
CA ASP A 347 -25.09 5.08 11.47
C ASP A 347 -25.36 6.49 11.96
N VAL A 348 -24.86 6.85 13.13
CA VAL A 348 -25.01 8.17 13.75
C VAL A 348 -23.77 8.52 14.53
N PHE A 349 -23.28 9.75 14.35
CA PHE A 349 -22.36 10.41 15.26
C PHE A 349 -22.64 11.92 15.26
N ASP A 350 -22.69 12.52 16.43
CA ASP A 350 -23.11 13.91 16.64
C ASP A 350 -21.96 14.87 16.92
N ASN A 351 -20.82 14.35 17.38
CA ASN A 351 -19.68 15.16 17.80
C ASN A 351 -18.37 14.42 17.57
N THR A 352 -17.61 14.86 16.60
CA THR A 352 -16.33 14.26 16.20
C THR A 352 -15.20 14.41 17.22
N ALA A 353 -15.32 15.39 18.12
CA ALA A 353 -14.31 15.62 19.16
C ALA A 353 -14.39 14.61 20.32
N ARG A 354 -15.53 13.91 20.52
CA ARG A 354 -15.63 12.93 21.60
C ARG A 354 -15.28 11.52 21.13
N PRO A 355 -14.60 10.72 21.97
CA PRO A 355 -14.44 9.31 21.67
C PRO A 355 -15.76 8.56 21.83
N TYR A 356 -16.00 7.62 20.92
CA TYR A 356 -17.09 6.70 20.95
C TYR A 356 -16.63 5.33 21.42
N ARG A 357 -17.58 4.45 21.77
CA ARG A 357 -17.31 3.09 22.22
C ARG A 357 -17.81 2.09 21.19
N LEU A 358 -16.90 1.27 20.66
CA LEU A 358 -17.25 0.09 19.86
C LEU A 358 -17.13 -1.17 20.73
N VAL A 359 -17.98 -2.17 20.49
CA VAL A 359 -18.02 -3.41 21.28
C VAL A 359 -17.85 -4.60 20.35
N SER A 360 -16.87 -5.47 20.66
CA SER A 360 -16.59 -6.73 20.02
C SER A 360 -16.59 -7.83 21.09
N GLY A 361 -17.64 -8.62 21.15
CA GLY A 361 -17.79 -9.60 22.23
C GLY A 361 -17.73 -8.97 23.62
N THR A 362 -16.72 -9.34 24.41
CA THR A 362 -16.45 -8.77 25.75
C THR A 362 -15.47 -7.59 25.70
N LYS A 363 -14.80 -7.34 24.58
CA LYS A 363 -13.80 -6.29 24.42
C LYS A 363 -14.47 -4.99 23.98
N THR A 364 -13.96 -3.88 24.51
CA THR A 364 -14.42 -2.54 24.14
C THR A 364 -13.24 -1.78 23.54
N LEU A 365 -13.46 -1.21 22.35
CA LEU A 365 -12.47 -0.38 21.65
C LEU A 365 -12.94 1.08 21.67
N SER A 366 -11.98 2.00 21.77
CA SER A 366 -12.20 3.43 21.57
C SER A 366 -12.35 3.75 20.09
N LEU A 367 -13.34 4.54 19.73
CA LEU A 367 -13.50 5.04 18.38
C LEU A 367 -13.31 6.55 18.36
N HIS A 368 -12.41 7.01 17.51
CA HIS A 368 -12.19 8.43 17.21
C HIS A 368 -12.53 8.68 15.74
N VAL A 369 -13.30 9.75 15.49
CA VAL A 369 -13.72 10.14 14.15
C VAL A 369 -13.10 11.50 13.82
N VAL A 370 -12.45 11.59 12.67
CA VAL A 370 -11.84 12.83 12.21
C VAL A 370 -12.91 13.83 11.79
N ASP A 371 -12.78 15.08 12.23
CA ASP A 371 -13.74 16.14 11.89
C ASP A 371 -13.57 16.58 10.43
N PRO A 372 -14.63 16.44 9.60
CA PRO A 372 -14.57 16.80 8.18
C PRO A 372 -14.22 18.27 7.92
N SER A 373 -14.52 19.17 8.86
CA SER A 373 -14.24 20.60 8.68
C SER A 373 -12.77 20.94 8.79
N TYR A 374 -12.03 20.29 9.71
CA TYR A 374 -10.57 20.41 9.76
C TYR A 374 -9.92 19.72 8.57
N VAL A 375 -10.44 18.55 8.19
CA VAL A 375 -9.97 17.83 7.00
C VAL A 375 -10.07 18.70 5.74
N ALA A 376 -11.19 19.37 5.51
CA ALA A 376 -11.37 20.24 4.36
C ALA A 376 -10.32 21.36 4.31
N GLN A 377 -10.05 22.01 5.45
CA GLN A 377 -9.06 23.06 5.55
C GLN A 377 -7.62 22.56 5.34
N ILE A 378 -7.27 21.40 5.91
CA ILE A 378 -5.92 20.82 5.79
C ILE A 378 -5.68 20.25 4.38
N SER A 379 -6.73 19.80 3.71
CA SER A 379 -6.66 19.20 2.36
C SER A 379 -6.64 20.24 1.22
N ASP A 380 -6.91 21.52 1.51
CA ASP A 380 -6.88 22.55 0.49
C ASP A 380 -5.44 23.01 0.20
N PRO A 381 -4.91 22.77 -1.01
CA PRO A 381 -3.55 23.18 -1.36
C PRO A 381 -3.39 24.70 -1.52
N ASN A 382 -4.52 25.46 -1.65
CA ASN A 382 -4.50 26.89 -1.85
C ASN A 382 -4.49 27.68 -0.53
N ASN A 383 -4.67 27.02 0.61
CA ASN A 383 -4.67 27.68 1.89
C ASN A 383 -3.32 28.34 2.17
N SER A 384 -3.38 29.58 2.63
CA SER A 384 -2.18 30.32 3.06
C SER A 384 -1.62 29.69 4.32
N SER A 385 -0.30 29.53 4.40
CA SER A 385 0.31 28.86 5.53
C SER A 385 0.10 29.58 6.88
N PHE A 386 -0.15 30.88 6.89
CA PHE A 386 -0.23 31.64 8.13
C PHE A 386 -1.68 32.00 8.55
N VAL A 387 -2.48 32.59 7.70
CA VAL A 387 -3.86 33.02 8.03
C VAL A 387 -4.72 31.81 8.34
N ASP A 388 -4.62 30.76 7.51
CA ASP A 388 -5.38 29.53 7.69
C ASP A 388 -4.90 28.72 8.91
N ALA A 389 -3.59 28.74 9.19
CA ALA A 389 -3.07 28.17 10.45
C ALA A 389 -3.62 28.89 11.68
N SER A 390 -3.72 30.21 11.62
CA SER A 390 -4.31 31.03 12.70
C SER A 390 -5.81 30.72 12.86
N ALA A 391 -6.52 30.52 11.75
CA ALA A 391 -7.94 30.17 11.74
C ALA A 391 -8.17 28.75 12.33
N ILE A 392 -7.37 27.75 11.96
CA ILE A 392 -7.43 26.40 12.53
C ILE A 392 -7.13 26.44 14.04
N ALA A 393 -6.09 27.16 14.45
CA ALA A 393 -5.73 27.30 15.87
C ALA A 393 -6.84 28.01 16.67
N ALA A 394 -7.45 29.06 16.10
CA ALA A 394 -8.58 29.75 16.70
C ALA A 394 -9.80 28.83 16.87
N GLN A 395 -10.13 27.99 15.87
CA GLN A 395 -11.21 27.03 15.93
C GLN A 395 -10.98 26.02 17.07
N LEU A 396 -9.78 25.46 17.18
CA LEU A 396 -9.43 24.49 18.22
C LEU A 396 -9.56 25.11 19.63
N LEU A 397 -9.07 26.33 19.81
CA LEU A 397 -9.14 27.02 21.10
C LEU A 397 -10.57 27.47 21.41
N ALA A 398 -11.33 27.95 20.44
CA ALA A 398 -12.74 28.29 20.60
C ALA A 398 -13.59 27.07 20.94
N GLN A 399 -13.34 25.92 20.30
CA GLN A 399 -13.98 24.65 20.61
C GLN A 399 -13.67 24.21 22.06
N ARG A 400 -12.41 24.26 22.47
CA ARG A 400 -11.99 23.97 23.85
C ARG A 400 -12.71 24.86 24.84
N ASN A 401 -12.74 26.19 24.60
CA ASN A 401 -13.40 27.14 25.47
C ASN A 401 -14.92 26.93 25.55
N LYS A 402 -15.53 26.57 24.44
CA LYS A 402 -16.96 26.21 24.38
C LYS A 402 -17.29 24.97 25.20
N ILE A 403 -16.47 23.92 25.09
CA ILE A 403 -16.62 22.68 25.88
C ILE A 403 -16.54 23.01 27.39
N GLU A 404 -15.56 23.83 27.80
CA GLU A 404 -15.40 24.23 29.19
C GLU A 404 -16.58 25.10 29.67
N SER A 405 -17.05 26.06 28.88
CA SER A 405 -18.18 26.93 29.23
C SER A 405 -19.50 26.16 29.33
N ASP A 406 -19.65 25.08 28.57
CA ASP A 406 -20.83 24.18 28.65
C ASP A 406 -20.73 23.16 29.81
N GLY A 407 -19.71 23.27 30.66
CA GLY A 407 -19.48 22.38 31.82
C GLY A 407 -18.89 21.02 31.41
N GLY A 408 -18.39 20.88 30.20
CA GLY A 408 -17.69 19.70 29.73
C GLY A 408 -16.22 19.65 30.15
N THR A 409 -15.56 18.53 29.95
CA THR A 409 -14.14 18.30 30.28
C THR A 409 -13.31 18.26 28.99
N PRO A 410 -12.54 19.30 28.66
CA PRO A 410 -11.75 19.36 27.42
C PRO A 410 -10.77 18.20 27.25
N SER A 411 -10.10 17.72 28.31
CA SER A 411 -9.14 16.60 28.22
C SER A 411 -9.78 15.26 27.81
N LEU A 412 -11.11 15.14 27.88
CA LEU A 412 -11.84 13.98 27.39
C LEU A 412 -12.25 14.11 25.91
N ARG A 413 -11.83 15.16 25.24
CA ARG A 413 -12.14 15.43 23.83
C ARG A 413 -10.85 15.32 23.01
N TRP A 414 -10.92 14.61 21.90
CA TRP A 414 -9.78 14.36 21.05
C TRP A 414 -10.03 14.92 19.66
N ILE A 415 -9.14 15.77 19.22
CA ILE A 415 -9.15 16.27 17.85
C ILE A 415 -7.98 15.66 17.08
N VAL A 416 -8.25 15.18 15.88
CA VAL A 416 -7.22 14.68 14.97
C VAL A 416 -7.14 15.59 13.75
N LEU A 417 -5.97 16.13 13.52
CA LEU A 417 -5.63 16.94 12.35
C LEU A 417 -4.98 16.04 11.30
N THR A 418 -5.65 15.87 10.19
CA THR A 418 -5.18 15.07 9.03
C THR A 418 -5.89 15.53 7.76
N SER A 419 -5.39 15.15 6.59
CA SER A 419 -6.06 15.41 5.31
C SER A 419 -7.08 14.32 4.97
N GLN A 420 -7.75 14.48 3.82
CA GLN A 420 -8.78 13.55 3.33
C GLN A 420 -8.25 12.11 3.15
N ASP A 421 -7.03 11.95 2.64
CA ASP A 421 -6.36 10.66 2.44
C ASP A 421 -5.29 10.37 3.50
N GLY A 422 -5.14 11.25 4.49
CA GLY A 422 -4.11 11.17 5.53
C GLY A 422 -2.75 11.74 5.13
N SER A 423 -2.50 12.06 3.87
CA SER A 423 -1.20 12.57 3.43
C SER A 423 -0.95 14.02 3.82
N VAL A 424 0.29 14.47 3.77
CA VAL A 424 0.63 15.89 3.98
C VAL A 424 0.37 16.65 2.69
N VAL A 425 -0.65 17.51 2.68
CA VAL A 425 -0.96 18.40 1.55
C VAL A 425 -0.11 19.67 1.62
N ASN A 426 -0.10 20.33 2.78
CA ASN A 426 0.66 21.55 3.04
C ASN A 426 1.43 21.40 4.36
N SER A 427 2.73 21.14 4.28
CA SER A 427 3.61 20.99 5.47
C SER A 427 3.76 22.29 6.23
N ASP A 428 3.78 23.44 5.53
CA ASP A 428 3.93 24.75 6.16
C ASP A 428 2.70 25.13 6.96
N LEU A 429 1.50 24.82 6.47
CA LEU A 429 0.25 25.03 7.21
C LEU A 429 0.27 24.25 8.53
N LEU A 430 0.54 22.95 8.48
CA LEU A 430 0.58 22.12 9.70
C LEU A 430 1.67 22.58 10.68
N ARG A 431 2.84 22.93 10.16
CA ARG A 431 3.94 23.46 10.99
C ARG A 431 3.55 24.76 11.70
N GLN A 432 2.88 25.68 11.00
CA GLN A 432 2.39 26.94 11.60
C GLN A 432 1.30 26.68 12.65
N VAL A 433 0.37 25.77 12.40
CA VAL A 433 -0.63 25.35 13.40
C VAL A 433 0.07 24.83 14.66
N LEU A 434 1.02 23.91 14.52
CA LEU A 434 1.78 23.37 15.64
C LEU A 434 2.58 24.44 16.38
N LEU A 435 3.20 25.37 15.64
CA LEU A 435 3.95 26.49 16.25
C LEU A 435 3.06 27.37 17.13
N ILE A 436 1.83 27.65 16.69
CA ILE A 436 0.86 28.42 17.46
C ILE A 436 0.41 27.63 18.70
N LEU A 437 0.04 26.37 18.55
CA LEU A 437 -0.52 25.55 19.62
C LEU A 437 0.52 25.21 20.72
N LYS A 438 1.79 25.03 20.36
CA LYS A 438 2.90 24.82 21.33
C LYS A 438 3.02 25.92 22.37
N ARG A 439 2.55 27.12 22.07
CA ARG A 439 2.66 28.29 22.99
C ARG A 439 1.58 28.31 24.07
N VAL A 440 0.58 27.43 23.99
CA VAL A 440 -0.54 27.37 24.95
C VAL A 440 -0.74 25.96 25.53
N PRO A 441 0.30 25.34 26.14
CA PRO A 441 0.23 23.96 26.61
C PRO A 441 -0.81 23.74 27.73
N LEU A 442 -1.26 24.80 28.37
CA LEU A 442 -2.34 24.76 29.39
C LEU A 442 -3.74 24.67 28.77
N GLN A 443 -3.88 25.02 27.48
CA GLN A 443 -5.17 24.96 26.75
C GLN A 443 -5.23 23.78 25.78
N ILE A 444 -4.14 23.52 25.07
CA ILE A 444 -4.02 22.45 24.09
C ILE A 444 -2.83 21.57 24.43
N SER A 445 -3.06 20.27 24.52
CA SER A 445 -2.02 19.26 24.67
C SER A 445 -1.78 18.55 23.34
N ILE A 446 -0.68 18.85 22.66
CA ILE A 446 -0.32 18.14 21.44
C ILE A 446 0.20 16.76 21.85
N GLN A 447 -0.45 15.71 21.38
CA GLN A 447 -0.16 14.32 21.72
C GLN A 447 0.00 13.45 20.48
N THR A 448 0.63 12.28 20.65
CA THR A 448 0.69 11.26 19.61
C THR A 448 -0.31 10.14 19.90
N LEU A 449 -0.62 9.32 18.91
CA LEU A 449 -1.55 8.20 19.04
C LEU A 449 -1.10 7.14 20.07
N LYS A 450 0.15 7.16 20.49
CA LYS A 450 0.64 6.31 21.58
C LYS A 450 -0.14 6.51 22.89
N ASN A 451 -0.63 7.73 23.12
CA ASN A 451 -1.31 8.14 24.35
C ASN A 451 -2.83 8.23 24.20
N ILE A 452 -3.40 7.61 23.17
CA ILE A 452 -4.85 7.66 22.92
C ILE A 452 -5.61 7.09 24.13
N SER A 453 -6.62 7.81 24.58
CA SER A 453 -7.35 7.42 25.80
C SER A 453 -8.36 6.32 25.52
N MET A 454 -8.50 5.41 26.49
CA MET A 454 -9.57 4.40 26.46
C MET A 454 -10.96 5.05 26.65
N PRO A 455 -12.00 4.50 26.03
CA PRO A 455 -13.35 5.04 26.14
C PRO A 455 -13.88 4.84 27.55
N ARG A 456 -14.67 5.82 28.02
CA ARG A 456 -15.44 5.64 29.25
C ARG A 456 -16.58 4.65 29.00
N GLN A 457 -17.02 3.96 30.06
CA GLN A 457 -18.15 3.01 29.96
C GLN A 457 -19.46 3.68 29.57
N ASP A 458 -19.64 4.98 29.87
CA ASP A 458 -20.79 5.82 29.53
C ASP A 458 -20.71 6.48 28.15
N ALA A 459 -19.64 6.21 27.36
CA ALA A 459 -19.50 6.75 26.01
C ALA A 459 -20.59 6.19 25.08
N PHE A 460 -21.06 7.02 24.16
CA PHE A 460 -22.05 6.63 23.15
C PHE A 460 -21.51 5.50 22.28
N LYS A 461 -22.40 4.54 21.96
CA LYS A 461 -22.09 3.38 21.11
C LYS A 461 -22.80 3.52 19.77
N PRO A 462 -22.11 3.94 18.70
CA PRO A 462 -22.68 3.91 17.35
C PRO A 462 -22.74 2.47 16.83
N THR A 463 -23.59 2.25 15.83
CA THR A 463 -23.67 0.98 15.10
C THR A 463 -22.85 1.09 13.81
N LEU A 464 -22.08 0.04 13.52
CA LEU A 464 -21.35 -0.07 12.25
C LEU A 464 -22.28 -0.64 11.18
N ARG A 465 -22.29 -0.01 10.01
CA ARG A 465 -23.01 -0.52 8.83
C ARG A 465 -22.17 -1.61 8.15
N PRO A 466 -22.78 -2.59 7.48
CA PRO A 466 -22.06 -3.58 6.70
C PRO A 466 -21.13 -2.92 5.67
N ALA A 467 -19.90 -3.37 5.60
CA ALA A 467 -18.96 -2.97 4.55
C ALA A 467 -19.26 -3.75 3.27
N ASN A 468 -19.13 -3.12 2.11
CA ASN A 468 -19.29 -3.77 0.81
C ASN A 468 -17.95 -4.02 0.16
N SER A 469 -17.41 -5.23 0.36
CA SER A 469 -16.09 -5.65 -0.15
C SER A 469 -16.19 -6.66 -1.32
N THR A 470 -17.33 -6.77 -1.99
CA THR A 470 -17.59 -7.81 -3.00
C THR A 470 -16.53 -7.90 -4.10
N LEU A 471 -16.07 -6.76 -4.63
CA LEU A 471 -15.04 -6.73 -5.66
C LEU A 471 -13.70 -7.32 -5.19
N PHE A 472 -13.34 -7.06 -3.95
CA PHE A 472 -12.11 -7.59 -3.38
C PHE A 472 -12.24 -9.08 -3.08
N VAL A 473 -13.37 -9.52 -2.54
CA VAL A 473 -13.65 -10.95 -2.27
C VAL A 473 -13.54 -11.80 -3.53
N ASP A 474 -13.97 -11.31 -4.68
CA ASP A 474 -13.82 -12.03 -5.95
C ASP A 474 -12.36 -12.08 -6.42
N ARG A 475 -11.61 -11.00 -6.26
CA ARG A 475 -10.16 -10.97 -6.56
C ARG A 475 -9.36 -11.94 -5.70
N ILE A 476 -9.67 -12.04 -4.42
CA ILE A 476 -8.94 -12.92 -3.50
C ILE A 476 -9.11 -14.40 -3.87
N LYS A 477 -10.27 -14.80 -4.42
CA LYS A 477 -10.49 -16.17 -4.94
C LYS A 477 -9.53 -16.50 -6.09
N ASP A 478 -9.35 -15.55 -7.02
CA ASP A 478 -8.39 -15.71 -8.12
C ASP A 478 -6.94 -15.80 -7.62
N LEU A 479 -6.61 -15.01 -6.59
CA LEU A 479 -5.31 -15.03 -5.93
C LEU A 479 -5.05 -16.38 -5.24
N ASP A 480 -6.04 -16.96 -4.57
CA ASP A 480 -5.93 -18.27 -3.92
C ASP A 480 -5.71 -19.40 -4.91
N LEU A 481 -6.42 -19.35 -6.05
CA LEU A 481 -6.17 -20.32 -7.12
C LEU A 481 -4.74 -20.20 -7.65
N LEU A 482 -4.26 -18.97 -7.84
CA LEU A 482 -2.88 -18.74 -8.26
C LEU A 482 -1.87 -19.23 -7.23
N ARG A 483 -2.05 -18.94 -5.94
CA ARG A 483 -1.20 -19.43 -4.84
C ARG A 483 -1.11 -20.94 -4.84
N LYS A 484 -2.25 -21.64 -4.89
CA LYS A 484 -2.31 -23.11 -4.99
C LYS A 484 -1.57 -23.65 -6.19
N ASP A 485 -1.64 -22.96 -7.33
CA ASP A 485 -0.94 -23.39 -8.54
C ASP A 485 0.57 -23.13 -8.48
N LEU A 486 1.00 -22.07 -7.83
CA LEU A 486 2.42 -21.78 -7.58
C LEU A 486 3.02 -22.76 -6.56
N ASP A 487 2.30 -23.08 -5.48
CA ASP A 487 2.75 -24.03 -4.46
C ASP A 487 3.05 -25.41 -5.06
N LYS A 488 2.33 -25.83 -6.11
CA LYS A 488 2.61 -27.09 -6.81
C LYS A 488 4.00 -27.14 -7.46
N LEU A 489 4.58 -25.97 -7.82
CA LEU A 489 5.93 -25.90 -8.42
C LEU A 489 7.03 -25.65 -7.39
N LYS A 490 6.69 -25.32 -6.17
CA LYS A 490 7.62 -24.94 -5.11
C LYS A 490 8.74 -25.97 -4.90
N SER A 491 8.38 -27.27 -4.90
CA SER A 491 9.34 -28.36 -4.74
C SER A 491 10.33 -28.50 -5.90
N SER A 492 9.93 -28.02 -7.10
CA SER A 492 10.77 -28.13 -8.29
C SER A 492 11.73 -26.98 -8.50
N ILE A 493 11.36 -25.74 -8.14
CA ILE A 493 12.21 -24.56 -8.35
C ILE A 493 12.94 -24.10 -7.07
N GLY A 494 12.50 -24.59 -5.90
CA GLY A 494 13.04 -24.22 -4.60
C GLY A 494 12.56 -22.87 -4.06
N GLU A 495 12.39 -22.79 -2.74
CA GLU A 495 11.91 -21.56 -2.06
C GLU A 495 12.89 -20.38 -2.14
N ASN A 496 14.17 -20.66 -2.34
CA ASN A 496 15.23 -19.64 -2.39
C ASN A 496 15.57 -19.19 -3.84
N SER A 497 14.79 -19.63 -4.84
CA SER A 497 15.00 -19.22 -6.21
C SER A 497 14.58 -17.76 -6.44
N GLU A 498 15.26 -17.08 -7.37
CA GLU A 498 14.91 -15.71 -7.78
C GLU A 498 13.47 -15.62 -8.31
N GLN A 499 13.04 -16.66 -9.04
CA GLN A 499 11.68 -16.73 -9.56
C GLN A 499 10.64 -16.82 -8.45
N TRP A 500 10.90 -17.61 -7.39
CA TRP A 500 10.01 -17.68 -6.24
C TRP A 500 9.92 -16.35 -5.50
N ALA A 501 11.04 -15.65 -5.34
CA ALA A 501 11.06 -14.31 -4.74
C ALA A 501 10.22 -13.31 -5.54
N LYS A 502 10.35 -13.29 -6.87
CA LYS A 502 9.50 -12.45 -7.76
C LYS A 502 8.02 -12.77 -7.63
N TRP A 503 7.66 -14.05 -7.57
CA TRP A 503 6.26 -14.44 -7.39
C TRP A 503 5.71 -14.03 -6.05
N ASN A 504 6.50 -14.16 -4.96
CA ASN A 504 6.08 -13.71 -3.63
C ASN A 504 5.82 -12.18 -3.61
N GLU A 505 6.67 -11.38 -4.22
CA GLU A 505 6.44 -9.94 -4.33
C GLU A 505 5.15 -9.61 -5.11
N ARG A 506 4.88 -10.34 -6.20
CA ARG A 506 3.63 -10.19 -6.94
C ARG A 506 2.40 -10.63 -6.14
N LEU A 507 2.51 -11.74 -5.39
CA LEU A 507 1.42 -12.19 -4.51
C LEU A 507 1.11 -11.16 -3.42
N LEU A 508 2.13 -10.51 -2.86
CA LEU A 508 1.95 -9.40 -1.91
C LEU A 508 1.24 -8.20 -2.58
N ALA A 509 1.68 -7.79 -3.77
CA ALA A 509 1.04 -6.70 -4.52
C ALA A 509 -0.42 -7.04 -4.89
N LEU A 510 -0.69 -8.28 -5.30
CA LEU A 510 -2.04 -8.78 -5.62
C LEU A 510 -2.97 -8.84 -4.41
N SER A 511 -2.43 -8.92 -3.19
CA SER A 511 -3.21 -8.87 -1.94
C SER A 511 -3.67 -7.45 -1.59
N SER A 512 -3.23 -6.41 -2.33
CA SER A 512 -3.61 -5.02 -2.06
C SER A 512 -4.99 -4.68 -2.61
N GLU A 513 -5.86 -4.13 -1.76
CA GLU A 513 -7.16 -3.59 -2.17
C GLU A 513 -7.05 -2.36 -3.07
N SER A 514 -5.97 -1.58 -2.91
CA SER A 514 -5.72 -0.38 -3.70
C SER A 514 -5.21 -0.66 -5.11
N LEU A 515 -4.86 -1.92 -5.42
CA LEU A 515 -4.41 -2.30 -6.76
C LEU A 515 -5.54 -2.13 -7.78
N SER A 516 -5.27 -1.45 -8.90
CA SER A 516 -6.27 -1.26 -9.96
C SER A 516 -6.69 -2.62 -10.58
N ALA A 517 -7.90 -2.68 -11.15
CA ALA A 517 -8.38 -3.90 -11.79
C ALA A 517 -7.51 -4.32 -12.98
N SER A 518 -6.99 -3.36 -13.74
CA SER A 518 -6.07 -3.63 -14.85
C SER A 518 -4.76 -4.23 -14.35
N ASN A 519 -4.10 -3.59 -13.38
CA ASN A 519 -2.84 -4.10 -12.83
C ASN A 519 -3.01 -5.49 -12.19
N PHE A 520 -4.14 -5.72 -11.50
CA PHE A 520 -4.46 -7.04 -10.98
C PHE A 520 -4.52 -8.11 -12.08
N ALA A 521 -5.27 -7.83 -13.15
CA ALA A 521 -5.40 -8.75 -14.29
C ALA A 521 -4.05 -8.99 -14.99
N ASP A 522 -3.23 -7.96 -15.15
CA ASP A 522 -1.93 -8.04 -15.80
C ASP A 522 -0.95 -8.90 -14.96
N PHE A 523 -0.87 -8.68 -13.65
CA PHE A 523 -0.04 -9.51 -12.76
C PHE A 523 -0.49 -10.99 -12.73
N ILE A 524 -1.81 -11.24 -12.62
CA ILE A 524 -2.37 -12.61 -12.67
C ILE A 524 -2.03 -13.25 -14.02
N GLY A 525 -2.28 -12.55 -15.13
CA GLY A 525 -2.04 -13.05 -16.48
C GLY A 525 -0.58 -13.40 -16.73
N GLN A 526 0.34 -12.52 -16.36
CA GLN A 526 1.77 -12.76 -16.51
C GLN A 526 2.24 -13.92 -15.62
N THR A 527 1.84 -13.95 -14.35
CA THR A 527 2.26 -15.04 -13.44
C THR A 527 1.73 -16.40 -13.90
N ARG A 528 0.48 -16.48 -14.39
CA ARG A 528 -0.07 -17.69 -15.01
C ARG A 528 0.70 -18.09 -16.28
N GLY A 529 1.14 -17.12 -17.08
CA GLY A 529 1.98 -17.36 -18.25
C GLY A 529 3.32 -17.98 -17.90
N GLU A 530 4.02 -17.40 -16.93
CA GLU A 530 5.30 -17.90 -16.40
C GLU A 530 5.15 -19.30 -15.79
N LEU A 531 4.09 -19.51 -15.00
CA LEU A 531 3.75 -20.81 -14.42
C LEU A 531 3.54 -21.88 -15.50
N LYS A 532 2.79 -21.54 -16.56
CA LYS A 532 2.54 -22.44 -17.70
C LYS A 532 3.86 -22.77 -18.43
N ALA A 533 4.71 -21.78 -18.66
CA ALA A 533 6.01 -21.97 -19.30
C ALA A 533 6.90 -22.93 -18.49
N LEU A 534 7.00 -22.75 -17.17
CA LEU A 534 7.78 -23.63 -16.30
C LEU A 534 7.21 -25.06 -16.23
N ARG A 535 5.88 -25.21 -16.23
CA ARG A 535 5.25 -26.55 -16.25
C ARG A 535 5.56 -27.35 -17.50
N THR A 536 5.89 -26.70 -18.61
CA THR A 536 6.22 -27.34 -19.88
C THR A 536 7.69 -27.24 -20.25
N ALA A 537 8.52 -26.67 -19.37
CA ALA A 537 9.92 -26.38 -19.65
C ALA A 537 10.79 -27.65 -19.73
N VAL A 538 10.52 -28.62 -18.86
CA VAL A 538 11.27 -29.87 -18.86
C VAL A 538 10.61 -30.86 -19.81
N THR A 539 11.34 -31.22 -20.85
CA THR A 539 10.88 -32.12 -21.92
C THR A 539 11.85 -33.28 -22.12
N LEU A 540 11.33 -34.34 -22.65
CA LEU A 540 12.12 -35.48 -23.18
C LEU A 540 12.02 -35.48 -24.68
N GLN A 541 13.08 -35.84 -25.39
CA GLN A 541 13.09 -35.94 -26.84
C GLN A 541 12.11 -37.02 -27.29
N GLU A 542 11.09 -36.64 -28.08
CA GLU A 542 10.08 -37.55 -28.60
C GLU A 542 10.64 -38.47 -29.72
N GLY A 543 10.05 -39.65 -29.84
CA GLY A 543 10.30 -40.54 -31.00
C GLY A 543 11.56 -41.40 -30.92
N THR A 544 12.27 -41.42 -29.79
CA THR A 544 13.41 -42.31 -29.59
C THR A 544 12.98 -43.77 -29.36
N THR A 545 13.51 -44.69 -30.19
CA THR A 545 13.40 -46.13 -29.90
C THR A 545 14.64 -46.60 -29.21
N PHE A 546 14.49 -47.04 -27.97
CA PHE A 546 15.60 -47.60 -27.18
C PHE A 546 15.79 -49.06 -27.52
N THR A 547 17.01 -49.47 -27.88
CA THR A 547 17.35 -50.87 -28.14
C THR A 547 18.05 -51.46 -26.94
N LEU A 548 17.42 -52.41 -26.26
CA LEU A 548 17.99 -53.14 -25.13
C LEU A 548 18.63 -54.40 -25.66
N GLY A 549 19.97 -54.51 -25.58
CA GLY A 549 20.75 -55.64 -26.12
C GLY A 549 20.80 -56.86 -25.21
N SER A 550 20.38 -56.72 -23.95
CA SER A 550 20.34 -57.78 -22.94
C SER A 550 19.06 -57.73 -22.12
N ARG A 551 18.80 -58.78 -21.35
CA ARG A 551 17.64 -58.84 -20.43
C ARG A 551 17.75 -57.81 -19.33
N GLU A 552 18.96 -57.57 -18.82
CA GLU A 552 19.29 -56.50 -17.91
C GLU A 552 20.05 -55.41 -18.67
N SER A 553 19.53 -54.20 -18.68
CA SER A 553 20.05 -53.07 -19.43
C SER A 553 19.76 -51.76 -18.72
N GLN A 554 20.30 -50.68 -19.26
CA GLN A 554 20.05 -49.31 -18.75
C GLN A 554 19.28 -48.52 -19.81
N LEU A 555 18.21 -47.86 -19.36
CA LEU A 555 17.47 -46.86 -20.13
C LEU A 555 18.07 -45.50 -19.83
N ARG A 556 18.56 -44.80 -20.85
CA ARG A 556 19.11 -43.46 -20.72
C ARG A 556 18.10 -42.46 -21.26
N LEU A 557 17.67 -41.55 -20.39
CA LEU A 557 16.68 -40.51 -20.69
C LEU A 557 17.35 -39.15 -20.62
N ASP A 558 17.42 -38.44 -21.73
CA ASP A 558 17.93 -37.07 -21.81
C ASP A 558 16.78 -36.10 -21.64
N LEU A 559 16.80 -35.40 -20.46
CA LEU A 559 15.82 -34.40 -20.11
C LEU A 559 16.40 -33.03 -20.44
N GLN A 560 15.65 -32.23 -21.19
CA GLN A 560 16.01 -30.86 -21.54
C GLN A 560 15.15 -29.87 -20.77
N ASN A 561 15.75 -28.84 -20.23
CA ASN A 561 15.07 -27.73 -19.56
C ASN A 561 15.26 -26.44 -20.38
N SER A 562 14.17 -25.94 -20.94
CA SER A 562 14.14 -24.69 -21.72
C SER A 562 13.91 -23.45 -20.87
N SER A 563 13.76 -23.61 -19.55
CA SER A 563 13.60 -22.46 -18.66
C SER A 563 14.94 -21.88 -18.19
N GLY A 564 14.93 -20.61 -17.81
CA GLY A 564 16.09 -19.95 -17.16
C GLY A 564 16.31 -20.33 -15.70
N GLN A 565 15.64 -21.39 -15.19
CA GLN A 565 15.69 -21.81 -13.78
C GLN A 565 16.12 -23.27 -13.69
N ASP A 566 16.98 -23.61 -12.72
CA ASP A 566 17.24 -25.01 -12.37
C ASP A 566 15.94 -25.66 -11.88
N MET A 567 15.67 -26.87 -12.30
CA MET A 567 14.46 -27.59 -11.88
C MET A 567 14.79 -28.98 -11.36
N ASP A 568 14.33 -29.28 -10.15
CA ASP A 568 14.32 -30.62 -9.61
C ASP A 568 13.00 -31.31 -10.03
N VAL A 569 13.10 -32.42 -10.76
CA VAL A 569 11.93 -33.13 -11.28
C VAL A 569 11.97 -34.60 -10.93
N GLN A 570 10.82 -35.20 -10.69
CA GLN A 570 10.67 -36.63 -10.52
C GLN A 570 10.21 -37.25 -11.84
N VAL A 571 11.01 -38.15 -12.38
CA VAL A 571 10.69 -38.90 -13.59
C VAL A 571 10.12 -40.26 -13.19
N ARG A 572 8.93 -40.61 -13.70
CA ARG A 572 8.27 -41.91 -13.54
C ARG A 572 8.22 -42.62 -14.85
N VAL A 573 8.69 -43.88 -14.85
CA VAL A 573 8.75 -44.72 -16.04
C VAL A 573 7.88 -45.94 -15.81
N VAL A 574 7.00 -46.22 -16.74
CA VAL A 574 6.06 -47.35 -16.68
C VAL A 574 6.05 -48.10 -18.01
N SER A 575 6.10 -49.43 -17.95
CA SER A 575 5.93 -50.29 -19.13
C SER A 575 5.30 -51.62 -18.72
N PRO A 576 4.44 -52.24 -19.56
CA PRO A 576 3.80 -53.52 -19.22
C PRO A 576 4.75 -54.71 -19.27
N LYS A 577 5.90 -54.61 -19.95
CA LYS A 577 6.84 -55.69 -20.19
C LYS A 577 8.28 -55.40 -19.76
N LEU A 578 8.48 -54.28 -19.10
CA LEU A 578 9.76 -53.88 -18.52
C LEU A 578 9.59 -53.66 -17.02
N ARG A 579 10.47 -54.22 -16.22
CA ARG A 579 10.54 -54.00 -14.80
C ARG A 579 11.69 -53.02 -14.51
N PHE A 580 11.37 -51.94 -13.87
CA PHE A 580 12.34 -50.90 -13.48
C PHE A 580 12.78 -51.15 -12.00
N THR A 581 14.07 -51.06 -11.72
CA THR A 581 14.62 -51.18 -10.37
C THR A 581 14.14 -50.04 -9.51
N LYS A 582 14.06 -48.83 -10.10
CA LYS A 582 13.44 -47.65 -9.52
C LYS A 582 12.46 -47.09 -10.52
N SER A 583 11.16 -47.17 -10.26
CA SER A 583 10.12 -46.64 -11.16
C SER A 583 9.95 -45.11 -11.07
N ALA A 584 10.56 -44.48 -10.07
CA ALA A 584 10.58 -43.03 -9.88
C ALA A 584 11.98 -42.60 -9.41
N ALA A 585 12.53 -41.58 -10.03
CA ALA A 585 13.82 -40.98 -9.69
C ALA A 585 13.75 -39.45 -9.75
N ILE A 586 14.37 -38.78 -8.79
CA ILE A 586 14.49 -37.32 -8.78
C ILE A 586 15.82 -36.95 -9.44
N ILE A 587 15.76 -35.97 -10.35
CA ILE A 587 16.93 -35.44 -11.05
C ILE A 587 16.85 -33.94 -11.15
N ARG A 588 17.99 -33.27 -11.00
CA ARG A 588 18.14 -31.84 -11.25
C ARG A 588 18.48 -31.61 -12.72
N VAL A 589 17.69 -30.76 -13.38
CA VAL A 589 17.91 -30.32 -14.77
C VAL A 589 18.28 -28.84 -14.73
N PRO A 590 19.52 -28.50 -15.12
CA PRO A 590 19.99 -27.12 -15.01
C PRO A 590 19.24 -26.18 -15.96
N ALA A 591 19.25 -24.89 -15.64
CA ALA A 591 18.67 -23.83 -16.45
C ALA A 591 19.25 -23.84 -17.89
N ASN A 592 18.36 -23.81 -18.90
CA ASN A 592 18.72 -23.85 -20.32
C ASN A 592 19.70 -24.99 -20.68
N GLY A 593 19.63 -26.09 -19.95
CA GLY A 593 20.54 -27.22 -20.06
C GLY A 593 19.83 -28.58 -20.15
N SER A 594 20.62 -29.66 -20.07
CA SER A 594 20.11 -31.01 -20.05
C SER A 594 20.73 -31.85 -18.93
N SER A 595 20.05 -32.92 -18.58
CA SER A 595 20.54 -33.95 -17.64
C SER A 595 20.14 -35.34 -18.12
N GLU A 596 21.09 -36.27 -18.05
CA GLU A 596 20.84 -37.69 -18.39
C GLU A 596 20.39 -38.46 -17.13
N LEU A 597 19.21 -39.04 -17.18
CA LEU A 597 18.71 -39.98 -16.18
C LEU A 597 18.95 -41.42 -16.66
N VAL A 598 19.73 -42.18 -15.91
CA VAL A 598 19.97 -43.60 -16.14
C VAL A 598 19.06 -44.43 -15.24
N VAL A 599 18.23 -45.29 -15.84
CA VAL A 599 17.29 -46.17 -15.15
C VAL A 599 17.59 -47.61 -15.48
N ASP A 600 17.92 -48.44 -14.48
CA ASP A 600 18.12 -49.87 -14.69
C ASP A 600 16.79 -50.56 -15.00
N VAL A 601 16.79 -51.38 -16.04
CA VAL A 601 15.60 -52.03 -16.53
C VAL A 601 15.84 -53.52 -16.78
N VAL A 602 14.86 -54.34 -16.39
CA VAL A 602 14.84 -55.79 -16.64
C VAL A 602 13.70 -56.12 -17.59
N ALA A 603 14.02 -56.63 -18.76
CA ALA A 603 13.04 -57.04 -19.77
C ALA A 603 12.39 -58.38 -19.38
N LEU A 604 11.07 -58.41 -19.39
CA LEU A 604 10.29 -59.63 -19.07
C LEU A 604 10.10 -60.51 -20.30
N SER A 605 10.19 -59.95 -21.51
CA SER A 605 10.07 -60.68 -22.78
C SER A 605 10.78 -59.90 -23.91
N ASN A 606 11.06 -60.62 -25.04
CA ASN A 606 11.59 -59.99 -26.25
C ASN A 606 10.46 -59.31 -27.05
N GLY A 607 10.76 -58.27 -27.82
CA GLY A 607 9.81 -57.56 -28.66
C GLY A 607 9.92 -56.04 -28.57
N LEU A 608 8.93 -55.36 -29.16
CA LEU A 608 8.77 -53.91 -29.09
C LEU A 608 7.68 -53.56 -28.08
N PHE A 609 8.00 -52.76 -27.09
CA PHE A 609 7.07 -52.40 -26.00
C PHE A 609 6.97 -50.91 -25.81
N PRO A 610 5.77 -50.36 -25.53
CA PRO A 610 5.62 -48.98 -25.17
C PRO A 610 6.19 -48.74 -23.74
N VAL A 611 6.89 -47.65 -23.60
CA VAL A 611 7.37 -47.11 -22.32
C VAL A 611 6.75 -45.73 -22.16
N GLU A 612 5.93 -45.58 -21.14
CA GLU A 612 5.32 -44.32 -20.78
C GLU A 612 6.20 -43.60 -19.73
N ILE A 613 6.61 -42.37 -20.07
CA ILE A 613 7.43 -41.52 -19.21
C ILE A 613 6.60 -40.31 -18.84
N ARG A 614 6.49 -40.05 -17.52
CA ARG A 614 5.82 -38.88 -16.96
C ARG A 614 6.79 -38.14 -16.08
N ILE A 615 6.81 -36.82 -16.25
CA ILE A 615 7.61 -35.92 -15.45
C ILE A 615 6.70 -35.27 -14.41
N PHE A 616 7.11 -35.28 -13.17
CA PHE A 616 6.39 -34.68 -12.03
C PHE A 616 7.26 -33.66 -11.33
N THR A 617 6.64 -32.82 -10.49
CA THR A 617 7.35 -32.02 -9.50
C THR A 617 8.20 -32.89 -8.58
N ALA A 618 9.24 -32.35 -7.94
CA ALA A 618 10.19 -33.13 -7.16
C ALA A 618 9.51 -33.93 -6.02
N ASP A 619 8.42 -33.42 -5.44
CA ASP A 619 7.57 -34.12 -4.46
C ASP A 619 6.69 -35.21 -5.09
N GLY A 620 6.60 -35.25 -6.41
CA GLY A 620 5.81 -36.23 -7.16
C GLY A 620 4.30 -35.97 -7.15
N LEU A 621 3.84 -34.82 -6.67
CA LEU A 621 2.41 -34.52 -6.51
C LEU A 621 1.75 -33.95 -7.76
N SER A 622 2.51 -33.18 -8.57
CA SER A 622 1.95 -32.52 -9.76
C SER A 622 2.69 -32.93 -11.03
N GLN A 623 1.97 -33.30 -12.06
CA GLN A 623 2.56 -33.65 -13.36
C GLN A 623 3.00 -32.37 -14.10
N LEU A 624 4.22 -32.40 -14.64
CA LEU A 624 4.82 -31.40 -15.50
C LEU A 624 4.72 -31.86 -16.96
N GLY A 625 4.22 -30.97 -17.82
CA GLY A 625 4.09 -31.28 -19.25
C GLY A 625 3.13 -32.42 -19.58
N LYS A 626 3.28 -32.94 -20.80
CA LYS A 626 2.52 -34.10 -21.29
C LYS A 626 3.32 -35.37 -21.03
N LYS A 627 2.61 -36.52 -20.93
CA LYS A 627 3.26 -37.82 -20.95
C LYS A 627 3.97 -38.03 -22.30
N VAL A 628 5.13 -38.67 -22.25
CA VAL A 628 5.90 -39.04 -23.45
C VAL A 628 5.86 -40.57 -23.58
N GLU A 629 5.49 -41.06 -24.76
CA GLU A 629 5.52 -42.48 -25.09
C GLU A 629 6.69 -42.75 -26.01
N VAL A 630 7.58 -43.63 -25.58
CA VAL A 630 8.74 -44.09 -26.36
C VAL A 630 8.64 -45.60 -26.53
N SER A 631 9.34 -46.17 -27.53
CA SER A 631 9.36 -47.59 -27.80
C SER A 631 10.67 -48.19 -27.29
N ALA A 632 10.60 -49.29 -26.56
CA ALA A 632 11.77 -50.09 -26.20
C ALA A 632 11.77 -51.40 -27.00
N ARG A 633 12.81 -51.61 -27.82
CA ARG A 633 13.06 -52.86 -28.56
C ARG A 633 14.00 -53.74 -27.75
N VAL A 634 13.53 -54.88 -27.33
CA VAL A 634 14.32 -55.89 -26.60
C VAL A 634 14.75 -57.02 -27.53
N ASN A 635 16.04 -57.09 -27.84
CA ASN A 635 16.65 -58.11 -28.65
C ASN A 635 17.57 -59.01 -27.78
N ALA A 636 17.09 -59.44 -26.65
CA ALA A 636 17.86 -60.33 -25.79
C ALA A 636 17.87 -61.75 -26.36
N ILE A 637 18.83 -62.04 -27.14
CA ILE A 637 19.09 -63.43 -27.60
C ILE A 637 19.64 -64.22 -26.42
N ALA A 638 18.78 -64.55 -25.48
CA ALA A 638 19.13 -65.48 -24.40
C ALA A 638 19.05 -66.88 -25.01
N GLY A 639 20.16 -67.52 -25.26
CA GLY A 639 20.22 -68.90 -25.68
C GLY A 639 20.93 -69.18 -27.00
N LEU A 640 21.13 -68.22 -27.90
CA LEU A 640 21.86 -68.47 -29.13
C LEU A 640 23.29 -68.93 -28.86
N GLY A 641 23.97 -68.41 -27.89
CA GLY A 641 25.31 -68.86 -27.45
C GLY A 641 25.28 -70.29 -26.88
N GLN A 642 24.24 -70.65 -26.12
CA GLN A 642 24.09 -72.02 -25.56
C GLN A 642 23.71 -73.00 -26.69
N VAL A 643 22.83 -72.61 -27.64
CA VAL A 643 22.49 -73.46 -28.80
C VAL A 643 23.71 -73.64 -29.71
N VAL A 644 24.43 -72.53 -30.02
CA VAL A 644 25.68 -72.62 -30.81
C VAL A 644 26.76 -73.43 -30.05
N SER A 645 26.92 -73.22 -28.77
CA SER A 645 27.85 -74.04 -27.95
C SER A 645 27.40 -75.51 -27.86
N GLY A 646 26.10 -75.74 -27.73
CA GLY A 646 25.53 -77.12 -27.75
C GLY A 646 25.72 -77.77 -29.07
N VAL A 647 25.45 -77.10 -30.21
CA VAL A 647 25.69 -77.63 -31.59
C VAL A 647 27.19 -77.79 -31.82
N ALA A 648 28.05 -76.90 -31.45
CA ALA A 648 29.49 -77.05 -31.53
C ALA A 648 30.00 -78.23 -30.70
N PHE A 649 29.44 -78.39 -29.46
CA PHE A 649 29.75 -79.55 -28.60
C PHE A 649 29.28 -80.85 -29.22
N LEU A 650 28.07 -80.92 -29.80
CA LEU A 650 27.59 -82.09 -30.51
C LEU A 650 28.43 -82.40 -31.76
N LEU A 651 28.82 -81.41 -32.55
CA LEU A 651 29.77 -81.57 -33.62
C LEU A 651 31.13 -82.09 -33.18
N LEU A 652 31.63 -81.60 -32.06
CA LEU A 652 32.89 -82.05 -31.51
C LEU A 652 32.80 -83.46 -30.93
N VAL A 653 31.70 -83.84 -30.29
CA VAL A 653 31.43 -85.24 -29.85
C VAL A 653 31.27 -86.15 -31.04
N THR A 654 30.51 -85.80 -32.10
CA THR A 654 30.35 -86.63 -33.34
C THR A 654 31.68 -86.75 -34.04
N TRP A 655 32.49 -85.73 -34.15
CA TRP A 655 33.83 -85.80 -34.73
C TRP A 655 34.74 -86.68 -33.88
N TRP A 656 34.65 -86.56 -32.53
CA TRP A 656 35.44 -87.43 -31.66
C TRP A 656 35.06 -88.88 -31.71
N VAL A 657 33.77 -89.21 -31.78
CA VAL A 657 33.26 -90.56 -31.96
C VAL A 657 33.68 -91.08 -33.38
N ALA A 658 33.60 -90.27 -34.42
CA ALA A 658 34.08 -90.66 -35.78
C ALA A 658 35.60 -90.89 -35.81
N HIS A 659 36.35 -90.09 -35.05
CA HIS A 659 37.80 -90.20 -34.92
C HIS A 659 38.20 -91.48 -34.15
N ILE A 660 37.51 -91.88 -33.11
CA ILE A 660 37.69 -93.10 -32.34
C ILE A 660 37.36 -94.32 -33.19
N ARG A 661 36.20 -94.29 -33.94
CA ARG A 661 35.82 -95.36 -34.89
C ARG A 661 36.86 -95.57 -36.01
N ARG A 662 37.48 -94.52 -36.50
CA ARG A 662 38.56 -94.58 -37.51
C ARG A 662 39.83 -95.21 -36.89
N LYS A 663 40.14 -94.93 -35.67
CA LYS A 663 41.27 -95.51 -34.92
C LYS A 663 41.04 -96.98 -34.67
N TYR A 664 39.89 -97.40 -34.23
CA TYR A 664 39.54 -98.88 -34.03
C TYR A 664 39.49 -99.61 -35.37
N ARG A 665 39.02 -99.12 -36.50
CA ARG A 665 39.09 -99.72 -37.79
C ARG A 665 40.56 -99.93 -38.29
N LYS A 666 41.45 -99.10 -37.96
CA LYS A 666 42.91 -99.26 -38.27
C LYS A 666 43.60 -100.35 -37.45
N GLN A 667 43.11 -100.68 -36.27
CA GLN A 667 43.65 -101.75 -35.44
C GLN A 667 43.19 -103.16 -35.81
N ILE A 668 42.00 -103.33 -36.40
CA ILE A 668 41.43 -104.62 -36.86
C ILE A 668 42.08 -105.07 -38.13
N SER A 669 42.67 -104.22 -38.93
CA SER A 669 43.29 -104.58 -40.27
C SER A 669 44.76 -105.06 -40.11
N LYS A 670 45.32 -105.15 -38.90
CA LYS A 670 46.74 -105.61 -38.67
C LYS A 670 46.94 -106.99 -38.16
N ASN A 671 45.89 -107.82 -37.92
CA ASN A 671 46.02 -109.23 -37.40
C ASN A 671 45.26 -110.22 -38.26
N HIS A 672 45.80 -110.52 -39.47
CA HIS A 672 45.53 -111.76 -40.16
C HIS A 672 46.87 -112.29 -40.72
N PRO A 673 47.28 -113.48 -40.25
CA PRO A 673 48.46 -114.21 -40.79
C PRO A 673 48.07 -114.90 -42.10
N VAL A 674 48.95 -114.79 -43.11
CA VAL A 674 48.93 -115.54 -44.36
C VAL A 674 49.34 -116.95 -44.12
N LEU A 675 48.47 -117.96 -44.47
CA LEU A 675 48.89 -119.35 -44.55
C LEU A 675 49.09 -119.67 -46.08
N ARG A 676 50.34 -120.07 -46.40
CA ARG A 676 50.83 -120.73 -47.65
C ARG A 676 50.42 -122.21 -47.68
N SER A 677 49.95 -122.68 -48.74
CA SER A 677 50.07 -124.09 -49.15
C SER A 677 50.50 -124.17 -50.57
N LYS A 678 51.44 -125.02 -50.83
CA LYS A 678 51.98 -125.58 -52.08
C LYS A 678 51.46 -126.96 -52.23
N PRO A 679 51.72 -127.58 -53.31
CA PRO A 679 51.86 -127.21 -54.71
C PRO A 679 50.73 -127.55 -55.58
#